data_bc3438d97af928def2e1a0bca82ddad0
#
_entry.id   bc3438d97af928def2e1a0bca82ddad0
#
_cell.length_a   1.000
_cell.length_b   1.000
_cell.length_c   1.000
_cell.angle_alpha   90.00
_cell.angle_beta   90.00
_cell.angle_gamma   90.00
#
_symmetry.space_group_name_H-M   'P 1'
#
loop_
_entity.id
_entity.type
_entity.pdbx_description
1 polymer ?
#
loop_
_entity_poly.entity_id
_entity_poly.type
_entity_poly.pdbx_seq_one_letter_code
_entity_poly.pdbx_strand_id
1 'polypeptide(L)'
;MTGSNIRGIDQKFSPVITTTREELDRRGIASTGDYVAQLPQNFNNISADTGSGSVAGAVGVNLRGLGTESTLVLLNGRRLASAGAEGAFTDISGIPVSALERVDVLTDGASAIYGSDAIAGVVNFILRKDYNGAETRMRVAHMADSDSYQVGQTFGISTERGRALLSYEYSSDDGLDANDRSFTKDFPDPYTILPKTKQHSAFFSGALNLTDGLEVFSDAFWSSRKSEQTNNLYLTSLNVSEPESRGGTLGGRVDLPGGWQAELSGSVAQSDWNLWAYTIPSTHEWGAGSVRTNASNVWSLDAKADGALFDLRGGTVRAVLGAQYREEDYDGWSDFLDVNYDLLDQRYSDADKARNVSALFAEVYAPLVGASNAMTGVKELAVSLAARYEDYSDFGTSLNPKVGVMWSPLDSVTLRATYGRSFRAPLLSNLVDRINYVALLDYLDPESPGGRAVAVMPVGNRSDLDAEKSRSWSVGIDWQPAFAPRLDARMSYFDIDYTGRVGVPFPELNFATFEWYDHPLPVQRTFDMAEVQRFLALSGLPLNNFTWNSPDGVEYELSDATLLVDARMTNTQTSRVSGLDLDVGYGLPLADGHLQLSVNAAYFIDAEDQFSSLRPVVRKVGRMFTPARFRAMGGASWSRGAMSTSLFTRHTGSYTDQQAVPSSKISSWTLFDLSFQYHFERGAAPALLAGTKLSLTVQNVFDKDPPRISMIVAPTAGERFAPYDAQNADPQGRVIALQIMKEWGGR
;
A
#
# COMPACT_ATOMS: atom_id res chain seq x y z
N MET A 1 14.46 13.93 -3.61
CA MET A 1 13.37 13.74 -4.57
C MET A 1 13.05 12.26 -4.61
N THR A 2 11.84 11.85 -4.94
CA THR A 2 11.50 10.42 -5.08
C THR A 2 11.91 9.92 -6.44
N GLY A 3 12.60 8.76 -6.53
CA GLY A 3 13.04 8.14 -7.80
C GLY A 3 14.51 8.33 -8.17
N SER A 4 15.28 9.14 -7.42
CA SER A 4 16.74 9.24 -7.52
C SER A 4 17.33 9.82 -6.24
N ASN A 5 18.54 9.43 -5.90
CA ASN A 5 19.34 10.03 -4.82
C ASN A 5 20.23 11.20 -5.29
N ILE A 6 20.33 11.45 -6.60
CA ILE A 6 21.11 12.56 -7.16
C ILE A 6 20.30 13.86 -7.03
N ARG A 7 20.90 14.91 -6.42
CA ARG A 7 20.27 16.23 -6.28
C ARG A 7 20.31 17.01 -7.60
N GLY A 8 19.29 17.84 -7.84
CA GLY A 8 19.27 18.83 -8.91
C GLY A 8 19.15 18.28 -10.32
N ILE A 9 18.73 17.02 -10.48
CA ILE A 9 18.30 16.48 -11.76
C ILE A 9 16.79 16.52 -11.88
N ASP A 10 16.29 16.83 -13.07
CA ASP A 10 14.87 16.70 -13.38
C ASP A 10 14.55 15.19 -13.58
N GLN A 11 13.58 14.66 -12.82
CA GLN A 11 13.29 13.22 -12.83
C GLN A 11 12.40 12.82 -14.01
N LYS A 12 12.90 13.00 -15.22
CA LYS A 12 12.15 12.67 -16.43
C LYS A 12 12.20 11.19 -16.83
N PHE A 13 13.02 10.36 -16.19
CA PHE A 13 13.17 8.94 -16.57
C PHE A 13 12.00 8.06 -16.17
N SER A 14 11.59 8.12 -14.91
CA SER A 14 10.48 7.33 -14.38
C SER A 14 9.28 8.24 -14.07
N PRO A 15 8.04 7.75 -14.27
CA PRO A 15 6.84 8.53 -13.97
C PRO A 15 6.67 8.69 -12.45
N VAL A 16 6.55 9.93 -11.99
CA VAL A 16 6.21 10.28 -10.60
C VAL A 16 4.95 11.12 -10.60
N ILE A 17 3.94 10.67 -9.88
CA ILE A 17 2.71 11.41 -9.61
C ILE A 17 2.93 12.12 -8.28
N THR A 18 2.91 13.44 -8.29
CA THR A 18 3.05 14.27 -7.09
C THR A 18 1.72 14.92 -6.77
N THR A 19 1.20 14.69 -5.57
CA THR A 19 0.00 15.35 -5.05
C THR A 19 0.41 16.28 -3.92
N THR A 20 0.19 17.57 -4.10
CA THR A 20 0.56 18.59 -3.11
C THR A 20 -0.50 18.70 -2.01
N ARG A 21 -0.13 19.34 -0.87
CA ARG A 21 -1.05 19.64 0.23
C ARG A 21 -2.28 20.39 -0.23
N GLU A 22 -2.10 21.42 -1.08
CA GLU A 22 -3.24 22.19 -1.58
C GLU A 22 -4.20 21.34 -2.41
N GLU A 23 -3.68 20.36 -3.14
CA GLU A 23 -4.53 19.42 -3.88
C GLU A 23 -5.25 18.46 -2.95
N LEU A 24 -4.57 17.92 -1.92
CA LEU A 24 -5.20 17.11 -0.87
C LEU A 24 -6.34 17.87 -0.20
N ASP A 25 -6.11 19.11 0.17
CA ASP A 25 -7.12 20.00 0.78
C ASP A 25 -8.29 20.29 -0.18
N ARG A 26 -8.02 20.56 -1.48
CA ARG A 26 -9.08 20.78 -2.48
C ARG A 26 -9.95 19.57 -2.72
N ARG A 27 -9.35 18.37 -2.67
CA ARG A 27 -10.07 17.09 -2.81
C ARG A 27 -10.81 16.68 -1.54
N GLY A 28 -10.62 17.40 -0.43
CA GLY A 28 -11.23 17.08 0.86
C GLY A 28 -10.74 15.77 1.47
N ILE A 29 -9.49 15.41 1.20
CA ILE A 29 -8.84 14.20 1.72
C ILE A 29 -8.73 14.33 3.25
N ALA A 30 -9.33 13.39 3.96
CA ALA A 30 -9.34 13.35 5.42
C ALA A 30 -8.20 12.48 5.99
N SER A 31 -7.87 11.39 5.30
CA SER A 31 -6.87 10.42 5.71
C SER A 31 -5.95 10.03 4.55
N THR A 32 -4.80 9.44 4.86
CA THR A 32 -3.94 8.82 3.84
C THR A 32 -4.62 7.63 3.15
N GLY A 33 -5.54 6.96 3.86
CA GLY A 33 -6.42 5.93 3.29
C GLY A 33 -7.31 6.46 2.17
N ASP A 34 -8.00 7.60 2.40
CA ASP A 34 -8.82 8.26 1.38
C ASP A 34 -7.99 8.64 0.16
N TYR A 35 -6.75 9.09 0.38
CA TYR A 35 -5.85 9.44 -0.71
C TYR A 35 -5.54 8.25 -1.60
N VAL A 36 -5.06 7.14 -1.01
CA VAL A 36 -4.64 5.97 -1.80
C VAL A 36 -5.83 5.25 -2.45
N ALA A 37 -7.00 5.25 -1.81
CA ALA A 37 -8.23 4.70 -2.39
C ALA A 37 -8.66 5.44 -3.67
N GLN A 38 -8.35 6.75 -3.79
CA GLN A 38 -8.66 7.55 -4.96
C GLN A 38 -7.62 7.45 -6.09
N LEU A 39 -6.43 6.86 -5.84
CA LEU A 39 -5.42 6.68 -6.88
C LEU A 39 -5.86 5.60 -7.90
N PRO A 40 -5.93 5.91 -9.21
CA PRO A 40 -6.26 4.91 -10.23
C PRO A 40 -5.28 3.73 -10.29
N GLN A 41 -4.01 3.95 -9.93
CA GLN A 41 -2.93 2.96 -9.93
C GLN A 41 -2.94 2.04 -8.70
N ASN A 42 -3.65 2.44 -7.63
CA ASN A 42 -3.75 1.65 -6.41
C ASN A 42 -4.97 0.74 -6.46
N PHE A 43 -4.79 -0.53 -6.14
CA PHE A 43 -5.86 -1.52 -6.22
C PHE A 43 -5.67 -2.61 -5.17
N ASN A 44 -6.79 -3.16 -4.66
CA ASN A 44 -6.76 -4.24 -3.68
C ASN A 44 -5.86 -3.89 -2.49
N ASN A 45 -6.03 -2.68 -1.96
CA ASN A 45 -5.34 -2.27 -0.75
C ASN A 45 -6.00 -2.90 0.48
N ILE A 46 -5.21 -3.15 1.50
CA ILE A 46 -5.78 -3.38 2.83
C ILE A 46 -6.44 -2.08 3.24
N SER A 47 -7.74 -2.07 3.38
CA SER A 47 -8.53 -0.91 3.78
C SER A 47 -9.50 -1.29 4.89
N ALA A 48 -10.04 -0.30 5.55
CA ALA A 48 -10.99 -0.47 6.65
C ALA A 48 -12.19 -1.35 6.28
N ASP A 49 -12.64 -1.26 5.03
CA ASP A 49 -13.83 -1.92 4.49
C ASP A 49 -13.58 -3.32 3.89
N THR A 50 -12.33 -3.76 3.71
CA THR A 50 -12.04 -5.11 3.15
C THR A 50 -12.39 -6.25 4.10
N GLY A 51 -12.77 -5.89 5.30
CA GLY A 51 -13.45 -6.79 6.21
C GLY A 51 -12.61 -7.93 6.80
N SER A 52 -11.29 -7.94 6.61
CA SER A 52 -10.44 -8.89 7.33
C SER A 52 -10.30 -8.47 8.79
N GLY A 53 -10.88 -9.22 9.72
CA GLY A 53 -10.77 -8.97 11.16
C GLY A 53 -9.32 -8.83 11.64
N SER A 54 -8.37 -9.42 10.91
CA SER A 54 -6.94 -9.38 11.24
C SER A 54 -6.26 -8.03 10.94
N VAL A 55 -6.95 -7.08 10.29
CA VAL A 55 -6.35 -5.79 9.90
C VAL A 55 -7.32 -4.61 10.07
N ALA A 56 -8.31 -4.73 10.96
CA ALA A 56 -9.35 -3.71 11.17
C ALA A 56 -8.80 -2.29 11.28
N GLY A 57 -9.25 -1.41 10.39
CA GLY A 57 -8.86 0.00 10.34
C GLY A 57 -7.45 0.29 9.79
N ALA A 58 -6.70 -0.71 9.36
CA ALA A 58 -5.40 -0.51 8.72
C ALA A 58 -5.51 -0.17 7.23
N VAL A 59 -4.51 0.53 6.72
CA VAL A 59 -4.42 0.89 5.30
C VAL A 59 -3.04 0.56 4.75
N GLY A 60 -2.99 -0.35 3.79
CA GLY A 60 -1.81 -0.64 2.97
C GLY A 60 -1.90 0.03 1.60
N VAL A 61 -0.81 0.07 0.88
CA VAL A 61 -0.77 0.55 -0.51
C VAL A 61 -0.45 -0.61 -1.42
N ASN A 62 -1.28 -0.82 -2.45
CA ASN A 62 -1.09 -1.90 -3.42
C ASN A 62 -1.10 -1.33 -4.84
N LEU A 63 0.05 -0.85 -5.28
CA LEU A 63 0.18 -0.35 -6.65
C LEU A 63 0.03 -1.51 -7.64
N ARG A 64 -0.82 -1.29 -8.65
CA ARG A 64 -1.04 -2.22 -9.77
C ARG A 64 -1.58 -3.61 -9.38
N GLY A 65 -2.03 -3.79 -8.13
CA GLY A 65 -2.61 -5.05 -7.66
C GLY A 65 -1.59 -6.20 -7.51
N LEU A 66 -0.30 -5.88 -7.33
CA LEU A 66 0.76 -6.87 -7.15
C LEU A 66 0.97 -7.31 -5.70
N GLY A 67 0.17 -6.82 -4.77
CA GLY A 67 0.28 -7.06 -3.33
C GLY A 67 0.80 -5.83 -2.59
N THR A 68 0.29 -5.62 -1.38
CA THR A 68 0.73 -4.49 -0.52
C THR A 68 2.19 -4.63 -0.13
N GLU A 69 2.67 -5.83 -0.01
CA GLU A 69 4.04 -6.20 0.27
C GLU A 69 5.01 -5.90 -0.89
N SER A 70 4.50 -5.66 -2.10
CA SER A 70 5.28 -5.35 -3.30
C SER A 70 5.37 -3.85 -3.61
N THR A 71 4.79 -3.02 -2.74
CA THR A 71 4.82 -1.56 -2.81
C THR A 71 5.60 -1.00 -1.63
N LEU A 72 6.74 -0.37 -1.91
CA LEU A 72 7.53 0.25 -0.85
C LEU A 72 6.91 1.56 -0.40
N VAL A 73 6.65 1.67 0.90
CA VAL A 73 6.18 2.90 1.53
C VAL A 73 7.30 3.56 2.31
N LEU A 74 7.45 4.87 2.12
CA LEU A 74 8.46 5.69 2.77
C LEU A 74 7.84 6.91 3.46
N LEU A 75 8.43 7.32 4.57
CA LEU A 75 8.18 8.59 5.23
C LEU A 75 9.47 9.44 5.17
N ASN A 76 9.40 10.60 4.51
CA ASN A 76 10.60 11.44 4.23
C ASN A 76 11.76 10.66 3.57
N GLY A 77 11.47 9.63 2.76
CA GLY A 77 12.45 8.78 2.12
C GLY A 77 13.03 7.67 3.01
N ARG A 78 12.50 7.45 4.21
CA ARG A 78 12.92 6.41 5.16
C ARG A 78 11.89 5.30 5.27
N ARG A 79 12.33 4.06 5.43
CA ARG A 79 11.45 2.90 5.62
C ARG A 79 10.73 2.99 6.95
N LEU A 80 9.48 2.57 6.96
CA LEU A 80 8.68 2.30 8.15
C LEU A 80 8.77 0.82 8.50
N ALA A 81 8.47 0.48 9.75
CA ALA A 81 8.33 -0.92 10.15
C ALA A 81 7.08 -1.55 9.51
N SER A 82 7.13 -2.85 9.27
CA SER A 82 5.99 -3.61 8.77
C SER A 82 4.90 -3.76 9.84
N ALA A 83 3.66 -3.95 9.41
CA ALA A 83 2.48 -3.97 10.25
C ALA A 83 1.55 -5.16 9.89
N GLY A 84 0.49 -5.33 10.68
CA GLY A 84 -0.49 -6.41 10.55
C GLY A 84 -0.01 -7.70 11.22
N ALA A 85 -0.90 -8.67 11.38
CA ALA A 85 -0.65 -9.91 12.13
C ALA A 85 0.55 -10.75 11.63
N GLU A 86 1.01 -10.51 10.40
CA GLU A 86 2.13 -11.23 9.77
C GLU A 86 3.27 -10.30 9.35
N GLY A 87 3.22 -9.01 9.70
CA GLY A 87 4.21 -8.04 9.22
C GLY A 87 4.22 -7.90 7.68
N ALA A 88 3.06 -8.06 7.03
CA ALA A 88 2.99 -8.21 5.59
C ALA A 88 2.90 -6.90 4.80
N PHE A 89 2.66 -5.76 5.45
CA PHE A 89 2.51 -4.47 4.78
C PHE A 89 2.96 -3.31 5.67
N THR A 90 3.06 -2.11 5.12
CA THR A 90 3.26 -0.88 5.90
C THR A 90 1.93 -0.18 6.10
N ASP A 91 1.50 -0.01 7.36
CA ASP A 91 0.28 0.73 7.69
C ASP A 91 0.52 2.24 7.58
N ILE A 92 -0.18 2.88 6.64
CA ILE A 92 -0.08 4.32 6.40
C ILE A 92 -1.12 5.13 7.16
N SER A 93 -2.11 4.49 7.77
CA SER A 93 -3.23 5.17 8.43
C SER A 93 -2.77 6.07 9.58
N GLY A 94 -1.62 5.75 10.19
CA GLY A 94 -0.98 6.55 11.25
C GLY A 94 -0.37 7.87 10.77
N ILE A 95 -0.23 8.11 9.47
CA ILE A 95 0.38 9.32 8.92
C ILE A 95 -0.69 10.42 8.79
N PRO A 96 -0.64 11.50 9.59
CA PRO A 96 -1.69 12.53 9.54
C PRO A 96 -1.55 13.39 8.28
N VAL A 97 -2.67 13.60 7.59
CA VAL A 97 -2.72 14.45 6.37
C VAL A 97 -2.32 15.90 6.69
N SER A 98 -2.59 16.38 7.91
CA SER A 98 -2.21 17.73 8.37
C SER A 98 -0.71 17.96 8.37
N ALA A 99 0.10 16.92 8.57
CA ALA A 99 1.57 16.99 8.56
C ALA A 99 2.18 16.87 7.15
N LEU A 100 1.40 16.46 6.12
CA LEU A 100 1.92 16.26 4.78
C LEU A 100 2.20 17.58 4.06
N GLU A 101 3.33 17.65 3.38
CA GLU A 101 3.67 18.62 2.35
C GLU A 101 3.18 18.14 0.98
N ARG A 102 3.46 16.88 0.67
CA ARG A 102 3.04 16.21 -0.56
C ARG A 102 3.18 14.69 -0.45
N VAL A 103 2.57 13.99 -1.37
CA VAL A 103 2.77 12.56 -1.60
C VAL A 103 3.32 12.35 -3.00
N ASP A 104 4.45 11.64 -3.09
CA ASP A 104 5.07 11.24 -4.36
C ASP A 104 4.80 9.75 -4.59
N VAL A 105 4.21 9.40 -5.73
CA VAL A 105 3.96 8.02 -6.15
C VAL A 105 4.80 7.72 -7.39
N LEU A 106 5.81 6.89 -7.23
CA LEU A 106 6.65 6.39 -8.31
C LEU A 106 6.08 5.06 -8.78
N THR A 107 5.55 5.03 -10.00
CA THR A 107 4.88 3.84 -10.57
C THR A 107 5.80 2.98 -11.44
N ASP A 108 7.04 2.78 -11.02
CA ASP A 108 8.07 2.01 -11.73
C ASP A 108 8.93 1.24 -10.73
N GLY A 109 9.44 0.07 -11.12
CA GLY A 109 10.34 -0.72 -10.27
C GLY A 109 11.56 0.10 -9.83
N ALA A 110 11.86 0.08 -8.53
CA ALA A 110 12.83 1.00 -7.95
C ALA A 110 13.81 0.36 -6.94
N SER A 111 13.98 -0.97 -6.98
CA SER A 111 14.92 -1.64 -6.07
C SER A 111 16.39 -1.26 -6.28
N ALA A 112 16.75 -0.77 -7.47
CA ALA A 112 18.08 -0.19 -7.73
C ALA A 112 18.38 1.07 -6.88
N ILE A 113 17.33 1.76 -6.39
CA ILE A 113 17.44 2.98 -5.60
C ILE A 113 17.16 2.71 -4.12
N TYR A 114 16.07 1.96 -3.83
CA TYR A 114 15.51 1.81 -2.49
C TYR A 114 15.67 0.40 -1.88
N GLY A 115 16.12 -0.61 -2.66
CA GLY A 115 16.24 -2.00 -2.21
C GLY A 115 14.94 -2.79 -2.33
N SER A 116 14.76 -3.78 -1.46
CA SER A 116 13.60 -4.68 -1.41
C SER A 116 12.25 -3.95 -1.43
N ASP A 117 11.19 -4.65 -1.84
CA ASP A 117 9.76 -4.27 -1.79
C ASP A 117 9.32 -3.22 -2.84
N ALA A 118 10.25 -2.61 -3.57
CA ALA A 118 9.96 -1.63 -4.62
C ALA A 118 9.75 -2.28 -6.00
N ILE A 119 8.86 -3.29 -6.06
CA ILE A 119 8.53 -4.02 -7.32
C ILE A 119 7.46 -3.28 -8.11
N ALA A 120 6.31 -3.01 -7.51
CA ALA A 120 5.20 -2.31 -8.13
C ALA A 120 5.42 -0.80 -8.20
N GLY A 121 6.25 -0.29 -7.29
CA GLY A 121 6.56 1.13 -7.16
C GLY A 121 6.87 1.55 -5.73
N VAL A 122 6.92 2.88 -5.54
CA VAL A 122 7.21 3.51 -4.23
C VAL A 122 6.20 4.60 -3.95
N VAL A 123 5.67 4.65 -2.73
CA VAL A 123 4.88 5.77 -2.22
C VAL A 123 5.64 6.45 -1.10
N ASN A 124 6.00 7.72 -1.31
CA ASN A 124 6.78 8.49 -0.36
C ASN A 124 5.93 9.64 0.20
N PHE A 125 5.58 9.55 1.48
CA PHE A 125 4.90 10.60 2.21
C PHE A 125 5.94 11.60 2.69
N ILE A 126 5.87 12.82 2.18
CA ILE A 126 6.82 13.90 2.50
C ILE A 126 6.12 14.87 3.42
N LEU A 127 6.71 15.04 4.61
CA LEU A 127 6.18 15.86 5.67
C LEU A 127 6.66 17.31 5.53
N ARG A 128 5.85 18.22 6.05
CA ARG A 128 6.18 19.65 6.11
C ARG A 128 7.46 19.86 6.90
N LYS A 129 8.29 20.76 6.42
CA LYS A 129 9.57 21.09 7.07
C LYS A 129 9.69 22.58 7.35
N ASP A 130 9.24 23.42 6.42
CA ASP A 130 9.37 24.87 6.49
C ASP A 130 8.00 25.50 6.77
N TYR A 131 7.76 25.75 8.05
CA TYR A 131 6.55 26.45 8.50
C TYR A 131 6.92 27.41 9.63
N ASN A 132 6.35 28.62 9.59
CA ASN A 132 6.57 29.64 10.62
C ASN A 132 5.24 30.15 11.15
N GLY A 133 4.92 29.84 12.40
CA GLY A 133 3.66 30.17 13.05
C GLY A 133 3.00 28.98 13.71
N ALA A 134 1.70 29.12 13.93
CA ALA A 134 0.86 28.03 14.42
C ALA A 134 -0.35 27.85 13.50
N GLU A 135 -0.82 26.60 13.35
CA GLU A 135 -2.00 26.24 12.57
C GLU A 135 -2.89 25.34 13.41
N THR A 136 -4.15 25.71 13.56
CA THR A 136 -5.19 24.89 14.15
C THR A 136 -6.13 24.43 13.03
N ARG A 137 -6.38 23.12 12.94
CA ARG A 137 -7.30 22.49 11.98
C ARG A 137 -8.39 21.76 12.74
N MET A 138 -9.63 21.95 12.35
CA MET A 138 -10.79 21.23 12.86
C MET A 138 -11.63 20.80 11.67
N ARG A 139 -12.03 19.54 11.66
CA ARG A 139 -12.93 18.97 10.64
C ARG A 139 -14.01 18.15 11.33
N VAL A 140 -15.23 18.33 10.87
CA VAL A 140 -16.40 17.50 11.20
C VAL A 140 -16.95 16.97 9.89
N ALA A 141 -17.25 15.71 9.82
CA ALA A 141 -17.92 15.13 8.67
C ALA A 141 -19.07 14.24 9.11
N HIS A 142 -20.12 14.20 8.31
CA HIS A 142 -21.32 13.41 8.49
C HIS A 142 -21.53 12.49 7.28
N MET A 143 -21.82 11.22 7.53
CA MET A 143 -21.97 10.16 6.54
C MET A 143 -23.05 9.19 7.02
N ALA A 144 -24.17 9.08 6.30
CA ALA A 144 -25.35 8.31 6.75
C ALA A 144 -25.71 8.66 8.20
N ASP A 145 -25.63 7.70 9.13
CA ASP A 145 -25.88 7.91 10.57
C ASP A 145 -24.57 7.95 11.39
N SER A 146 -23.41 8.19 10.72
CA SER A 146 -22.07 8.20 11.32
C SER A 146 -21.43 9.57 11.26
N ASP A 147 -20.71 9.94 12.30
CA ASP A 147 -19.96 11.20 12.40
C ASP A 147 -18.45 10.94 12.52
N SER A 148 -17.64 11.83 11.94
CA SER A 148 -16.21 11.84 12.15
C SER A 148 -15.68 13.21 12.52
N TYR A 149 -14.68 13.23 13.39
CA TYR A 149 -14.08 14.44 13.95
C TYR A 149 -12.56 14.38 13.84
N GLN A 150 -11.94 15.49 13.41
CA GLN A 150 -10.48 15.63 13.41
C GLN A 150 -10.11 16.98 14.01
N VAL A 151 -9.11 16.98 14.88
CA VAL A 151 -8.51 18.18 15.45
C VAL A 151 -7.00 18.06 15.34
N GLY A 152 -6.39 19.03 14.66
CA GLY A 152 -4.94 19.09 14.48
C GLY A 152 -4.37 20.42 14.94
N GLN A 153 -3.16 20.37 15.52
CA GLN A 153 -2.40 21.55 15.88
C GLN A 153 -0.96 21.39 15.38
N THR A 154 -0.51 22.36 14.62
CA THR A 154 0.87 22.43 14.12
C THR A 154 1.55 23.70 14.63
N PHE A 155 2.77 23.59 15.09
CA PHE A 155 3.65 24.70 15.44
C PHE A 155 4.91 24.61 14.61
N GLY A 156 5.38 25.72 14.08
CA GLY A 156 6.61 25.79 13.31
C GLY A 156 7.38 27.07 13.58
N ILE A 157 8.68 26.95 13.50
CA ILE A 157 9.61 28.08 13.49
C ILE A 157 10.64 27.83 12.40
N SER A 158 10.86 28.84 11.58
CA SER A 158 11.91 28.82 10.52
C SER A 158 12.72 30.10 10.61
N THR A 159 14.03 29.94 10.70
CA THR A 159 15.03 31.00 10.78
C THR A 159 16.17 30.69 9.80
N GLU A 160 17.10 31.62 9.59
CA GLU A 160 18.31 31.40 8.80
C GLU A 160 19.19 30.26 9.37
N ARG A 161 19.18 30.05 10.69
CA ARG A 161 20.00 29.05 11.37
C ARG A 161 19.35 27.69 11.53
N GLY A 162 18.04 27.60 11.37
CA GLY A 162 17.37 26.33 11.54
C GLY A 162 15.86 26.44 11.54
N ARG A 163 15.23 25.28 11.51
CA ARG A 163 13.78 25.12 11.50
C ARG A 163 13.36 24.02 12.43
N ALA A 164 12.17 24.12 12.97
CA ALA A 164 11.52 23.07 13.74
C ALA A 164 10.03 23.13 13.51
N LEU A 165 9.40 21.96 13.40
CA LEU A 165 7.96 21.79 13.26
C LEU A 165 7.51 20.68 14.21
N LEU A 166 6.41 20.90 14.92
CA LEU A 166 5.70 19.91 15.73
C LEU A 166 4.24 19.90 15.27
N SER A 167 3.71 18.75 14.95
CA SER A 167 2.31 18.55 14.59
C SER A 167 1.71 17.44 15.45
N TYR A 168 0.47 17.65 15.91
CA TYR A 168 -0.33 16.65 16.58
C TYR A 168 -1.72 16.65 15.98
N GLU A 169 -2.30 15.46 15.79
CA GLU A 169 -3.66 15.28 15.29
C GLU A 169 -4.37 14.19 16.08
N TYR A 170 -5.61 14.46 16.44
CA TYR A 170 -6.58 13.50 16.95
C TYR A 170 -7.69 13.32 15.93
N SER A 171 -8.06 12.07 15.65
CA SER A 171 -9.22 11.74 14.83
C SER A 171 -10.10 10.69 15.51
N SER A 172 -11.40 10.80 15.31
CA SER A 172 -12.40 9.84 15.75
C SER A 172 -13.41 9.64 14.63
N ASP A 173 -13.73 8.40 14.33
CA ASP A 173 -14.73 7.99 13.35
C ASP A 173 -15.65 6.97 14.00
N ASP A 174 -16.97 7.19 13.93
CA ASP A 174 -17.96 6.32 14.55
C ASP A 174 -18.21 5.05 13.74
N GLY A 175 -17.55 4.92 12.56
CA GLY A 175 -17.69 3.78 11.66
C GLY A 175 -19.00 3.78 10.88
N LEU A 176 -19.31 2.66 10.23
CA LEU A 176 -20.53 2.46 9.46
C LEU A 176 -21.06 1.06 9.69
N ASP A 177 -22.25 0.94 10.22
CA ASP A 177 -22.92 -0.35 10.41
C ASP A 177 -23.73 -0.74 9.15
N ALA A 178 -23.98 -2.03 8.97
CA ALA A 178 -24.70 -2.53 7.79
C ALA A 178 -26.12 -1.98 7.67
N ASN A 179 -26.76 -1.70 8.79
CA ASN A 179 -28.11 -1.13 8.84
C ASN A 179 -28.20 0.31 8.35
N ASP A 180 -27.07 1.03 8.33
CA ASP A 180 -27.01 2.44 7.92
C ASP A 180 -27.08 2.61 6.39
N ARG A 181 -26.92 1.52 5.62
CA ARG A 181 -26.96 1.56 4.16
C ARG A 181 -28.03 0.61 3.61
N SER A 182 -28.80 1.11 2.64
CA SER A 182 -29.91 0.37 2.03
C SER A 182 -29.50 -0.93 1.34
N PHE A 183 -28.26 -1.00 0.81
CA PHE A 183 -27.76 -2.16 0.07
C PHE A 183 -27.16 -3.24 0.97
N THR A 184 -26.94 -2.96 2.25
CA THR A 184 -26.36 -3.89 3.25
C THR A 184 -27.30 -4.20 4.40
N LYS A 185 -28.50 -3.62 4.45
CA LYS A 185 -29.48 -3.80 5.54
C LYS A 185 -29.96 -5.26 5.77
N ASP A 186 -29.73 -6.13 4.79
CA ASP A 186 -30.10 -7.56 4.91
C ASP A 186 -29.01 -8.40 5.61
N PHE A 187 -27.89 -7.78 6.02
CA PHE A 187 -26.89 -8.46 6.85
C PHE A 187 -27.41 -8.70 8.26
N PRO A 188 -26.97 -9.80 8.90
CA PRO A 188 -27.29 -10.04 10.30
C PRO A 188 -26.75 -8.92 11.19
N ASP A 189 -27.60 -8.37 12.07
CA ASP A 189 -27.20 -7.38 13.06
C ASP A 189 -26.61 -8.07 14.32
N PRO A 190 -25.51 -7.55 14.90
CA PRO A 190 -24.69 -6.41 14.47
C PRO A 190 -23.64 -6.78 13.41
N TYR A 191 -23.47 -5.94 12.40
CA TYR A 191 -22.43 -6.09 11.39
C TYR A 191 -21.86 -4.72 11.00
N THR A 192 -20.55 -4.54 11.19
CA THR A 192 -19.86 -3.29 10.89
C THR A 192 -19.22 -3.35 9.50
N ILE A 193 -19.56 -2.42 8.61
CA ILE A 193 -18.95 -2.24 7.28
C ILE A 193 -17.60 -1.53 7.42
N LEU A 194 -17.60 -0.39 8.13
CA LEU A 194 -16.38 0.38 8.45
C LEU A 194 -16.17 0.41 9.95
N PRO A 195 -14.97 0.11 10.45
CA PRO A 195 -14.72 0.05 11.89
C PRO A 195 -14.83 1.43 12.55
N LYS A 196 -15.27 1.44 13.81
CA LYS A 196 -15.08 2.61 14.68
C LYS A 196 -13.61 2.79 14.96
N THR A 197 -13.10 4.02 14.81
CA THR A 197 -11.69 4.30 15.04
C THR A 197 -11.47 5.53 15.90
N LYS A 198 -10.45 5.45 16.75
CA LYS A 198 -9.88 6.61 17.46
C LYS A 198 -8.38 6.57 17.29
N GLN A 199 -7.80 7.69 16.88
CA GLN A 199 -6.38 7.76 16.55
C GLN A 199 -5.75 9.03 17.07
N HIS A 200 -4.52 8.89 17.56
CA HIS A 200 -3.61 9.96 17.91
C HIS A 200 -2.36 9.86 17.04
N SER A 201 -1.91 10.98 16.50
CA SER A 201 -0.69 11.04 15.70
C SER A 201 0.11 12.28 16.09
N ALA A 202 1.41 12.12 16.27
CA ALA A 202 2.33 13.21 16.53
C ALA A 202 3.54 13.12 15.60
N PHE A 203 4.00 14.27 15.16
CA PHE A 203 5.13 14.37 14.24
C PHE A 203 6.02 15.55 14.63
N PHE A 204 7.33 15.33 14.57
CA PHE A 204 8.36 16.36 14.73
C PHE A 204 9.32 16.33 13.53
N SER A 205 9.71 17.50 13.02
CA SER A 205 10.82 17.67 12.08
C SER A 205 11.65 18.88 12.47
N GLY A 206 12.96 18.72 12.50
CA GLY A 206 13.87 19.81 12.83
C GLY A 206 15.17 19.74 12.01
N ALA A 207 15.76 20.91 11.77
CA ALA A 207 17.10 21.01 11.18
C ALA A 207 17.81 22.27 11.71
N LEU A 208 19.13 22.16 11.88
CA LEU A 208 19.99 23.22 12.37
C LEU A 208 21.26 23.32 11.52
N ASN A 209 21.51 24.48 10.97
CA ASN A 209 22.76 24.81 10.28
C ASN A 209 23.80 25.15 11.34
N LEU A 210 24.74 24.22 11.61
CA LEU A 210 25.83 24.42 12.56
C LEU A 210 26.90 25.35 11.97
N THR A 211 27.12 25.25 10.65
CA THR A 211 27.94 26.16 9.84
C THR A 211 27.27 26.34 8.47
N ASP A 212 27.82 27.21 7.62
CA ASP A 212 27.31 27.43 6.27
C ASP A 212 27.32 26.15 5.38
N GLY A 213 28.08 25.14 5.75
CA GLY A 213 28.18 23.88 5.00
C GLY A 213 27.83 22.63 5.79
N LEU A 214 27.30 22.75 7.04
CA LEU A 214 26.95 21.61 7.87
C LEU A 214 25.54 21.79 8.47
N GLU A 215 24.59 20.98 8.00
CA GLU A 215 23.24 20.86 8.57
C GLU A 215 23.13 19.58 9.39
N VAL A 216 22.53 19.66 10.56
CA VAL A 216 22.06 18.50 11.34
C VAL A 216 20.53 18.52 11.30
N PHE A 217 19.91 17.36 11.07
CA PHE A 217 18.45 17.23 11.00
C PHE A 217 17.93 16.04 11.79
N SER A 218 16.67 16.14 12.22
CA SER A 218 15.98 15.06 12.90
C SER A 218 14.50 15.08 12.56
N ASP A 219 13.94 13.89 12.33
CA ASP A 219 12.51 13.64 12.20
C ASP A 219 12.10 12.61 13.26
N ALA A 220 10.88 12.73 13.81
CA ALA A 220 10.30 11.74 14.71
C ALA A 220 8.79 11.65 14.46
N PHE A 221 8.21 10.46 14.63
CA PHE A 221 6.78 10.23 14.54
C PHE A 221 6.29 9.23 15.58
N TRP A 222 5.04 9.38 15.94
CA TRP A 222 4.31 8.45 16.79
C TRP A 222 2.84 8.45 16.39
N SER A 223 2.22 7.29 16.34
CA SER A 223 0.78 7.13 16.18
C SER A 223 0.28 5.95 16.98
N SER A 224 -0.92 6.09 17.53
CA SER A 224 -1.65 5.03 18.22
C SER A 224 -3.09 5.07 17.77
N ARG A 225 -3.65 3.92 17.45
CA ARG A 225 -5.04 3.78 16.99
C ARG A 225 -5.73 2.65 17.75
N LYS A 226 -7.01 2.85 18.03
CA LYS A 226 -7.93 1.79 18.43
C LYS A 226 -9.01 1.67 17.37
N SER A 227 -9.25 0.45 16.90
CA SER A 227 -10.31 0.12 15.93
C SER A 227 -11.19 -0.99 16.48
N GLU A 228 -12.51 -0.85 16.33
CA GLU A 228 -13.51 -1.83 16.76
C GLU A 228 -14.41 -2.19 15.58
N GLN A 229 -14.59 -3.49 15.33
CA GLN A 229 -15.39 -4.00 14.23
C GLN A 229 -16.15 -5.25 14.65
N THR A 230 -17.45 -5.27 14.43
CA THR A 230 -18.32 -6.42 14.72
C THR A 230 -18.67 -7.16 13.44
N ASN A 231 -18.67 -8.49 13.50
CA ASN A 231 -19.04 -9.37 12.40
C ASN A 231 -20.03 -10.42 12.92
N ASN A 232 -21.11 -10.68 12.18
CA ASN A 232 -22.16 -11.63 12.57
C ASN A 232 -22.63 -12.49 11.38
N LEU A 233 -21.70 -13.02 10.55
CA LEU A 233 -22.09 -13.90 9.43
C LEU A 233 -22.39 -15.34 9.88
N TYR A 234 -21.61 -15.88 10.81
CA TYR A 234 -21.76 -17.23 11.36
C TYR A 234 -21.80 -17.23 12.88
N LEU A 235 -20.90 -16.49 13.47
CA LEU A 235 -20.78 -16.23 14.89
C LEU A 235 -20.62 -14.73 15.05
N THR A 236 -21.28 -14.15 16.05
CA THR A 236 -21.01 -12.76 16.39
C THR A 236 -19.61 -12.66 16.93
N SER A 237 -18.76 -11.90 16.27
CA SER A 237 -17.39 -11.62 16.72
C SER A 237 -17.15 -10.13 16.80
N LEU A 238 -16.49 -9.69 17.87
CA LEU A 238 -15.98 -8.34 18.04
C LEU A 238 -14.45 -8.39 17.86
N ASN A 239 -13.94 -7.68 16.85
CA ASN A 239 -12.52 -7.51 16.62
C ASN A 239 -12.08 -6.14 17.13
N VAL A 240 -11.12 -6.13 18.04
CA VAL A 240 -10.48 -4.91 18.57
C VAL A 240 -9.02 -4.92 18.17
N SER A 241 -8.60 -3.91 17.41
CA SER A 241 -7.23 -3.75 16.93
C SER A 241 -6.61 -2.49 17.52
N GLU A 242 -5.43 -2.60 18.12
CA GLU A 242 -4.71 -1.50 18.76
C GLU A 242 -3.25 -1.42 18.25
N PRO A 243 -3.02 -0.94 17.01
CA PRO A 243 -1.68 -0.70 16.50
C PRO A 243 -1.07 0.56 17.09
N GLU A 244 0.23 0.49 17.38
CA GLU A 244 1.08 1.62 17.68
C GLU A 244 2.29 1.63 16.75
N SER A 245 2.61 2.80 16.17
CA SER A 245 3.79 2.97 15.32
C SER A 245 4.59 4.17 15.78
N ARG A 246 5.90 4.03 15.83
CA ARG A 246 6.82 5.10 16.23
C ARG A 246 8.17 4.97 15.54
N GLY A 247 8.85 6.08 15.42
CA GLY A 247 10.18 6.06 14.82
C GLY A 247 10.81 7.44 14.74
N GLY A 248 12.03 7.46 14.27
CA GLY A 248 12.76 8.70 14.08
C GLY A 248 14.02 8.53 13.26
N THR A 249 14.53 9.64 12.80
CA THR A 249 15.77 9.77 12.04
C THR A 249 16.60 10.89 12.63
N LEU A 250 17.89 10.69 12.79
CA LEU A 250 18.88 11.72 13.08
C LEU A 250 19.97 11.65 12.02
N GLY A 251 20.35 12.79 11.45
CA GLY A 251 21.40 12.82 10.43
C GLY A 251 22.10 14.16 10.31
N GLY A 252 23.19 14.14 9.54
CA GLY A 252 23.96 15.31 9.17
C GLY A 252 24.21 15.34 7.68
N ARG A 253 24.23 16.55 7.12
CA ARG A 253 24.64 16.85 5.73
C ARG A 253 25.79 17.80 5.76
N VAL A 254 26.80 17.51 4.97
CA VAL A 254 27.98 18.35 4.84
C VAL A 254 28.25 18.64 3.36
N ASP A 255 28.42 19.91 3.04
CA ASP A 255 28.87 20.34 1.71
C ASP A 255 30.39 20.14 1.60
N LEU A 256 30.78 19.45 0.54
CA LEU A 256 32.18 19.09 0.25
C LEU A 256 32.69 19.89 -0.96
N PRO A 257 34.03 20.01 -1.13
CA PRO A 257 34.61 20.65 -2.31
C PRO A 257 34.10 20.07 -3.62
N GLY A 258 34.01 20.87 -4.67
CA GLY A 258 33.54 20.45 -5.99
C GLY A 258 32.02 20.29 -6.12
N GLY A 259 31.25 20.86 -5.22
CA GLY A 259 29.77 20.80 -5.24
C GLY A 259 29.21 19.45 -4.81
N TRP A 260 30.04 18.62 -4.19
CA TRP A 260 29.57 17.37 -3.54
C TRP A 260 28.89 17.67 -2.21
N GLN A 261 27.95 16.82 -1.86
CA GLN A 261 27.35 16.80 -0.52
C GLN A 261 27.34 15.37 -0.01
N ALA A 262 27.75 15.19 1.24
CA ALA A 262 27.64 13.92 1.93
C ALA A 262 26.51 13.98 2.97
N GLU A 263 25.80 12.89 3.14
CA GLU A 263 24.78 12.68 4.20
C GLU A 263 25.09 11.39 4.96
N LEU A 264 25.06 11.49 6.28
CA LEU A 264 25.08 10.35 7.19
C LEU A 264 23.84 10.43 8.07
N SER A 265 23.08 9.32 8.19
CA SER A 265 21.88 9.30 9.02
C SER A 265 21.62 7.93 9.62
N GLY A 266 21.11 7.91 10.86
CA GLY A 266 20.55 6.74 11.51
C GLY A 266 19.03 6.87 11.61
N SER A 267 18.30 5.80 11.34
CA SER A 267 16.84 5.75 11.42
C SER A 267 16.40 4.53 12.23
N VAL A 268 15.31 4.68 12.97
CA VAL A 268 14.62 3.59 13.68
C VAL A 268 13.13 3.71 13.42
N ALA A 269 12.46 2.59 13.26
CA ALA A 269 11.00 2.52 13.23
C ALA A 269 10.52 1.22 13.87
N GLN A 270 9.42 1.31 14.59
CA GLN A 270 8.77 0.20 15.28
C GLN A 270 7.28 0.23 15.01
N SER A 271 6.67 -0.94 14.87
CA SER A 271 5.23 -1.14 14.77
C SER A 271 4.84 -2.27 15.70
N ASP A 272 3.99 -1.97 16.68
CA ASP A 272 3.39 -2.92 17.60
C ASP A 272 1.92 -3.09 17.17
N TRP A 273 1.48 -4.33 17.00
CA TRP A 273 0.12 -4.66 16.57
C TRP A 273 -0.52 -5.65 17.50
N ASN A 274 -1.65 -5.27 18.08
CA ASN A 274 -2.44 -6.14 18.93
C ASN A 274 -3.84 -6.27 18.36
N LEU A 275 -4.32 -7.51 18.24
CA LEU A 275 -5.66 -7.84 17.77
C LEU A 275 -6.30 -8.83 18.71
N TRP A 276 -7.46 -8.47 19.24
CA TRP A 276 -8.35 -9.35 19.98
C TRP A 276 -9.58 -9.63 19.12
N ALA A 277 -9.89 -10.91 18.92
CA ALA A 277 -11.10 -11.36 18.27
C ALA A 277 -11.95 -12.13 19.30
N TYR A 278 -13.02 -11.50 19.78
CA TYR A 278 -13.95 -12.08 20.76
C TYR A 278 -15.14 -12.71 20.07
N THR A 279 -15.52 -13.95 20.44
CA THR A 279 -16.74 -14.63 19.97
C THR A 279 -17.86 -14.42 20.98
N ILE A 280 -19.05 -13.97 20.55
CA ILE A 280 -20.19 -13.63 21.39
C ILE A 280 -21.43 -14.41 20.89
N PRO A 281 -22.12 -15.22 21.71
CA PRO A 281 -21.74 -15.66 23.07
C PRO A 281 -20.60 -16.67 23.06
N SER A 282 -19.85 -16.71 24.15
CA SER A 282 -18.66 -17.57 24.34
C SER A 282 -18.98 -19.06 24.56
N THR A 283 -19.98 -19.60 23.86
CA THR A 283 -20.52 -20.96 24.11
C THR A 283 -19.86 -22.08 23.31
N HIS A 284 -18.76 -21.77 22.60
CA HIS A 284 -18.10 -22.76 21.72
C HIS A 284 -17.02 -23.56 22.44
N GLU A 285 -16.98 -24.87 22.18
CA GLU A 285 -15.94 -25.78 22.66
C GLU A 285 -14.52 -25.41 22.26
N TRP A 286 -14.36 -24.57 21.22
CA TRP A 286 -13.09 -24.12 20.64
C TRP A 286 -12.51 -22.83 21.25
N GLY A 287 -13.12 -22.32 22.32
CA GLY A 287 -12.71 -21.08 22.97
C GLY A 287 -13.58 -19.87 22.61
N ALA A 288 -13.45 -18.80 23.39
CA ALA A 288 -14.21 -17.57 23.25
C ALA A 288 -13.61 -16.54 22.28
N GLY A 289 -12.48 -16.87 21.67
CA GLY A 289 -11.82 -15.97 20.74
C GLY A 289 -10.33 -16.25 20.57
N SER A 290 -9.61 -15.26 20.03
CA SER A 290 -8.16 -15.32 19.86
C SER A 290 -7.50 -13.97 20.06
N VAL A 291 -6.25 -14.00 20.46
CA VAL A 291 -5.34 -12.84 20.51
C VAL A 291 -4.21 -13.07 19.53
N ARG A 292 -3.86 -12.02 18.78
CA ARG A 292 -2.66 -11.97 17.96
C ARG A 292 -1.89 -10.71 18.28
N THR A 293 -0.61 -10.85 18.53
CA THR A 293 0.30 -9.73 18.71
C THR A 293 1.50 -9.86 17.81
N ASN A 294 2.02 -8.74 17.36
CA ASN A 294 3.35 -8.69 16.78
C ASN A 294 4.05 -7.38 17.11
N ALA A 295 5.37 -7.43 17.08
CA ALA A 295 6.26 -6.29 17.07
C ALA A 295 7.20 -6.42 15.87
N SER A 296 7.27 -5.39 15.06
CA SER A 296 8.23 -5.29 13.96
C SER A 296 9.12 -4.08 14.18
N ASN A 297 10.42 -4.27 14.07
CA ASN A 297 11.38 -3.19 14.20
C ASN A 297 12.28 -3.14 12.96
N VAL A 298 12.69 -1.93 12.61
CA VAL A 298 13.72 -1.69 11.61
C VAL A 298 14.61 -0.56 12.09
N TRP A 299 15.92 -0.77 12.03
CA TRP A 299 16.87 0.32 12.16
C TRP A 299 17.86 0.31 10.99
N SER A 300 18.32 1.47 10.59
CA SER A 300 19.33 1.60 9.54
C SER A 300 20.34 2.68 9.82
N LEU A 301 21.54 2.47 9.27
CA LEU A 301 22.58 3.47 9.14
C LEU A 301 22.86 3.68 7.65
N ASP A 302 22.65 4.88 7.17
CA ASP A 302 22.75 5.25 5.76
C ASP A 302 23.86 6.30 5.57
N ALA A 303 24.76 6.05 4.64
CA ALA A 303 25.78 7.01 4.21
C ALA A 303 25.72 7.18 2.69
N LYS A 304 25.68 8.41 2.21
CA LYS A 304 25.72 8.70 0.77
C LYS A 304 26.46 9.99 0.50
N ALA A 305 27.02 10.07 -0.71
CA ALA A 305 27.58 11.31 -1.23
C ALA A 305 27.16 11.48 -2.69
N ASP A 306 26.69 12.67 -3.07
CA ASP A 306 26.29 13.00 -4.42
C ASP A 306 26.95 14.30 -4.90
N GLY A 307 27.24 14.37 -6.19
CA GLY A 307 27.87 15.56 -6.75
C GLY A 307 28.15 15.48 -8.26
N ALA A 308 28.79 16.52 -8.75
CA ALA A 308 29.28 16.61 -10.14
C ALA A 308 30.54 15.76 -10.30
N LEU A 309 30.65 15.02 -11.42
CA LEU A 309 31.87 14.28 -11.81
C LEU A 309 32.70 15.06 -12.81
N PHE A 310 32.12 15.38 -13.95
CA PHE A 310 32.74 16.12 -15.05
C PHE A 310 31.69 16.65 -16.02
N ASP A 311 32.07 17.57 -16.88
CA ASP A 311 31.18 18.15 -17.88
C ASP A 311 31.31 17.45 -19.23
N LEU A 312 30.17 17.08 -19.81
CA LEU A 312 30.00 16.73 -21.21
C LEU A 312 29.49 17.95 -21.99
N ARG A 313 29.47 17.85 -23.32
CA ARG A 313 28.85 18.90 -24.15
C ARG A 313 27.35 19.06 -23.86
N GLY A 314 26.67 18.02 -23.40
CA GLY A 314 25.26 18.03 -23.06
C GLY A 314 24.95 18.60 -21.67
N GLY A 315 25.97 18.72 -20.80
CA GLY A 315 25.84 19.20 -19.42
C GLY A 315 26.68 18.40 -18.43
N THR A 316 26.48 18.64 -17.15
CA THR A 316 27.27 18.04 -16.08
C THR A 316 26.84 16.61 -15.79
N VAL A 317 27.77 15.65 -15.86
CA VAL A 317 27.57 14.29 -15.35
C VAL A 317 27.57 14.33 -13.83
N ARG A 318 26.54 13.76 -13.24
CA ARG A 318 26.38 13.69 -11.79
C ARG A 318 26.31 12.25 -11.32
N ALA A 319 26.79 11.99 -10.12
CA ALA A 319 26.71 10.66 -9.53
C ALA A 319 26.35 10.73 -8.05
N VAL A 320 25.85 9.63 -7.55
CA VAL A 320 25.77 9.32 -6.12
C VAL A 320 26.38 7.96 -5.86
N LEU A 321 27.05 7.85 -4.74
CA LEU A 321 27.52 6.60 -4.14
C LEU A 321 26.98 6.52 -2.73
N GLY A 322 26.55 5.34 -2.31
CA GLY A 322 26.06 5.17 -0.97
C GLY A 322 26.21 3.75 -0.44
N ALA A 323 26.15 3.67 0.88
CA ALA A 323 26.16 2.43 1.65
C ALA A 323 25.06 2.47 2.69
N GLN A 324 24.47 1.33 3.00
CA GLN A 324 23.46 1.16 4.04
C GLN A 324 23.75 -0.12 4.81
N TYR A 325 23.59 -0.06 6.12
CA TYR A 325 23.41 -1.23 6.97
C TYR A 325 22.03 -1.14 7.60
N ARG A 326 21.28 -2.24 7.59
CA ARG A 326 19.92 -2.31 8.13
C ARG A 326 19.73 -3.62 8.88
N GLU A 327 18.99 -3.56 9.96
CA GLU A 327 18.52 -4.70 10.72
C GLU A 327 16.99 -4.64 10.79
N GLU A 328 16.37 -5.77 10.56
CA GLU A 328 14.92 -5.95 10.62
C GLU A 328 14.64 -7.11 11.56
N ASP A 329 13.70 -6.93 12.47
CA ASP A 329 13.22 -8.00 13.34
C ASP A 329 11.69 -8.04 13.39
N TYR A 330 11.19 -9.23 13.64
CA TYR A 330 9.78 -9.53 13.78
C TYR A 330 9.60 -10.54 14.91
N ASP A 331 8.77 -10.18 15.90
CA ASP A 331 8.32 -11.05 16.97
C ASP A 331 6.79 -11.06 16.95
N GLY A 332 6.17 -12.22 16.76
CA GLY A 332 4.72 -12.35 16.69
C GLY A 332 4.23 -13.68 17.21
N TRP A 333 3.12 -13.65 17.96
CA TRP A 333 2.46 -14.84 18.45
C TRP A 333 0.93 -14.73 18.40
N SER A 334 0.27 -15.87 18.44
CA SER A 334 -1.18 -15.98 18.49
C SER A 334 -1.60 -17.04 19.51
N ASP A 335 -2.66 -16.78 20.25
CA ASP A 335 -3.19 -17.67 21.25
C ASP A 335 -4.74 -17.65 21.23
N PHE A 336 -5.36 -18.68 21.79
CA PHE A 336 -6.80 -18.75 21.97
C PHE A 336 -7.22 -18.18 23.33
N LEU A 337 -8.47 -17.74 23.41
CA LEU A 337 -9.13 -17.29 24.65
C LEU A 337 -10.10 -18.37 25.13
N ASP A 338 -10.16 -18.58 26.45
CA ASP A 338 -11.15 -19.43 27.08
C ASP A 338 -12.55 -18.75 27.16
N VAL A 339 -13.53 -19.44 27.73
CA VAL A 339 -14.91 -18.91 27.86
C VAL A 339 -15.03 -17.67 28.75
N ASN A 340 -14.03 -17.34 29.53
CA ASN A 340 -13.93 -16.13 30.34
C ASN A 340 -13.10 -15.04 29.67
N TYR A 341 -12.63 -15.28 28.44
CA TYR A 341 -11.71 -14.45 27.67
C TYR A 341 -10.29 -14.35 28.27
N ASP A 342 -9.87 -15.35 29.05
CA ASP A 342 -8.49 -15.50 29.52
C ASP A 342 -7.66 -16.28 28.51
N LEU A 343 -6.34 -16.02 28.44
CA LEU A 343 -5.40 -16.76 27.58
C LEU A 343 -5.34 -18.23 27.98
N LEU A 344 -5.43 -19.12 26.98
CA LEU A 344 -5.32 -20.57 27.19
C LEU A 344 -3.86 -21.04 27.31
N ASP A 345 -2.86 -20.15 27.08
CA ASP A 345 -1.44 -20.52 26.96
C ASP A 345 -1.19 -21.63 25.93
N GLN A 346 -1.99 -21.64 24.87
CA GLN A 346 -1.90 -22.60 23.76
C GLN A 346 -1.51 -21.84 22.48
N ARG A 347 -0.28 -21.30 22.46
CA ARG A 347 0.23 -20.58 21.30
C ARG A 347 0.21 -21.45 20.06
N TYR A 348 -0.64 -21.10 19.11
CA TYR A 348 -0.73 -21.80 17.82
C TYR A 348 0.11 -21.13 16.73
N SER A 349 0.68 -19.96 17.03
CA SER A 349 1.58 -19.23 16.15
C SER A 349 2.63 -18.53 16.99
N ASP A 350 3.90 -18.74 16.66
CA ASP A 350 5.04 -18.10 17.29
C ASP A 350 6.14 -17.92 16.25
N ALA A 351 6.63 -16.70 16.06
CA ALA A 351 7.68 -16.38 15.11
C ALA A 351 8.57 -15.26 15.68
N ASP A 352 9.81 -15.57 15.95
CA ASP A 352 10.86 -14.63 16.34
C ASP A 352 12.00 -14.75 15.33
N LYS A 353 12.16 -13.73 14.50
CA LYS A 353 13.14 -13.69 13.40
C LYS A 353 13.74 -12.32 13.24
N ALA A 354 15.03 -12.31 12.97
CA ALA A 354 15.79 -11.11 12.63
C ALA A 354 16.68 -11.35 11.41
N ARG A 355 16.98 -10.30 10.67
CA ARG A 355 17.96 -10.32 9.58
C ARG A 355 18.75 -9.03 9.51
N ASN A 356 19.98 -9.15 9.03
CA ASN A 356 20.85 -8.03 8.71
C ASN A 356 20.97 -7.88 7.20
N VAL A 357 21.06 -6.63 6.75
CA VAL A 357 21.20 -6.28 5.35
C VAL A 357 22.33 -5.28 5.18
N SER A 358 23.34 -5.62 4.41
CA SER A 358 24.40 -4.69 3.98
C SER A 358 24.19 -4.34 2.51
N ALA A 359 24.22 -3.06 2.18
CA ALA A 359 23.97 -2.59 0.82
C ALA A 359 25.00 -1.56 0.35
N LEU A 360 25.34 -1.65 -0.94
CA LEU A 360 26.07 -0.63 -1.68
C LEU A 360 25.28 -0.23 -2.91
N PHE A 361 25.20 1.07 -3.20
CA PHE A 361 24.50 1.56 -4.37
C PHE A 361 25.23 2.71 -5.05
N ALA A 362 24.99 2.82 -6.34
CA ALA A 362 25.49 3.89 -7.17
C ALA A 362 24.46 4.31 -8.20
N GLU A 363 24.40 5.61 -8.50
CA GLU A 363 23.63 6.16 -9.60
C GLU A 363 24.51 7.13 -10.40
N VAL A 364 24.33 7.16 -11.72
CA VAL A 364 25.01 8.10 -12.64
C VAL A 364 23.96 8.69 -13.57
N TYR A 365 23.94 9.99 -13.67
CA TYR A 365 23.18 10.76 -14.65
C TYR A 365 24.15 11.38 -15.66
N ALA A 366 23.95 11.10 -16.94
CA ALA A 366 24.81 11.59 -18.04
C ALA A 366 23.96 12.30 -19.11
N PRO A 367 23.97 13.64 -19.17
CA PRO A 367 23.35 14.42 -20.23
C PRO A 367 24.31 14.43 -21.46
N LEU A 368 23.97 13.63 -22.48
CA LEU A 368 24.78 13.48 -23.68
C LEU A 368 24.57 14.64 -24.67
N VAL A 369 23.31 15.09 -24.78
CA VAL A 369 22.89 16.25 -25.56
C VAL A 369 22.07 17.19 -24.67
N GLY A 370 22.35 18.46 -24.71
CA GLY A 370 21.67 19.54 -24.02
C GLY A 370 21.78 20.84 -24.83
N ALA A 371 21.46 21.98 -24.20
CA ALA A 371 21.37 23.29 -24.89
C ALA A 371 22.59 23.65 -25.74
N SER A 372 23.82 23.27 -25.31
CA SER A 372 25.09 23.68 -25.99
C SER A 372 25.41 22.85 -27.23
N ASN A 373 24.83 21.64 -27.38
CA ASN A 373 25.10 20.75 -28.52
C ASN A 373 23.79 20.15 -29.10
N ALA A 374 22.64 20.81 -28.85
CA ALA A 374 21.37 20.44 -29.44
C ALA A 374 21.40 20.48 -30.98
N MET A 375 20.73 19.54 -31.60
CA MET A 375 20.59 19.45 -33.06
C MET A 375 19.14 19.13 -33.43
N THR A 376 18.86 19.24 -34.74
CA THR A 376 17.53 18.92 -35.26
C THR A 376 17.14 17.46 -34.91
N GLY A 377 16.03 17.27 -34.24
CA GLY A 377 15.55 15.97 -33.81
C GLY A 377 16.18 15.45 -32.51
N VAL A 378 17.13 16.17 -31.90
CA VAL A 378 17.74 15.84 -30.60
C VAL A 378 18.02 17.13 -29.82
N LYS A 379 17.04 17.59 -29.06
CA LYS A 379 17.20 18.77 -28.19
C LYS A 379 17.85 18.39 -26.88
N GLU A 380 17.41 17.28 -26.31
CA GLU A 380 17.99 16.68 -25.11
C GLU A 380 18.15 15.17 -25.33
N LEU A 381 19.23 14.62 -24.83
CA LEU A 381 19.45 13.18 -24.70
C LEU A 381 20.22 12.92 -23.41
N ALA A 382 19.63 12.17 -22.51
CA ALA A 382 20.25 11.79 -21.25
C ALA A 382 20.08 10.31 -20.96
N VAL A 383 21.04 9.76 -20.24
CA VAL A 383 21.04 8.38 -19.76
C VAL A 383 21.20 8.38 -18.24
N SER A 384 20.45 7.54 -17.58
CA SER A 384 20.57 7.24 -16.15
C SER A 384 20.92 5.77 -15.97
N LEU A 385 21.90 5.51 -15.12
CA LEU A 385 22.30 4.17 -14.72
C LEU A 385 22.25 4.10 -13.20
N ALA A 386 21.62 3.08 -12.65
CA ALA A 386 21.63 2.81 -11.21
C ALA A 386 21.88 1.32 -10.97
N ALA A 387 22.55 1.01 -9.88
CA ALA A 387 22.74 -0.35 -9.43
C ALA A 387 22.80 -0.39 -7.90
N ARG A 388 22.18 -1.39 -7.31
CA ARG A 388 22.24 -1.67 -5.88
C ARG A 388 22.57 -3.14 -5.66
N TYR A 389 23.58 -3.39 -4.88
CA TYR A 389 23.97 -4.70 -4.38
C TYR A 389 23.61 -4.79 -2.91
N GLU A 390 22.93 -5.84 -2.53
CA GLU A 390 22.53 -6.11 -1.15
C GLU A 390 22.92 -7.54 -0.76
N ASP A 391 23.36 -7.70 0.48
CA ASP A 391 23.71 -8.97 1.11
C ASP A 391 22.85 -9.14 2.36
N TYR A 392 22.00 -10.16 2.35
CA TYR A 392 21.05 -10.51 3.39
C TYR A 392 21.55 -11.72 4.16
N SER A 393 21.44 -11.68 5.48
CA SER A 393 21.92 -12.77 6.35
C SER A 393 21.11 -14.08 6.23
N ASP A 394 19.91 -14.02 5.65
CA ASP A 394 18.97 -15.16 5.55
C ASP A 394 18.98 -15.85 4.18
N PHE A 395 18.85 -15.12 3.07
CA PHE A 395 18.76 -15.74 1.73
C PHE A 395 19.90 -15.36 0.77
N GLY A 396 20.89 -14.57 1.23
CA GLY A 396 22.09 -14.23 0.46
C GLY A 396 21.95 -12.93 -0.35
N THR A 397 22.52 -12.88 -1.56
CA THR A 397 22.78 -11.63 -2.26
C THR A 397 21.78 -11.31 -3.37
N SER A 398 21.57 -10.01 -3.62
CA SER A 398 20.75 -9.49 -4.72
C SER A 398 21.46 -8.33 -5.42
N LEU A 399 21.47 -8.35 -6.77
CA LEU A 399 21.96 -7.25 -7.59
C LEU A 399 20.85 -6.72 -8.50
N ASN A 400 20.49 -5.47 -8.33
CA ASN A 400 19.37 -4.82 -8.99
C ASN A 400 19.85 -3.63 -9.83
N PRO A 401 20.08 -3.81 -11.14
CA PRO A 401 20.38 -2.71 -12.05
C PRO A 401 19.11 -2.03 -12.57
N LYS A 402 19.23 -0.72 -12.87
CA LYS A 402 18.22 0.06 -13.60
C LYS A 402 18.89 0.95 -14.62
N VAL A 403 18.31 1.02 -15.82
CA VAL A 403 18.74 1.90 -16.90
C VAL A 403 17.57 2.77 -17.32
N GLY A 404 17.81 4.06 -17.52
CA GLY A 404 16.85 5.00 -18.06
C GLY A 404 17.43 5.76 -19.24
N VAL A 405 16.60 6.03 -20.25
CA VAL A 405 16.93 6.89 -21.39
C VAL A 405 15.84 7.93 -21.53
N MET A 406 16.23 9.17 -21.70
CA MET A 406 15.37 10.30 -21.99
C MET A 406 15.83 10.94 -23.29
N TRP A 407 14.91 11.17 -24.21
CA TRP A 407 15.16 11.82 -25.49
C TRP A 407 14.08 12.84 -25.79
N SER A 408 14.48 14.10 -25.94
CA SER A 408 13.60 15.19 -26.38
C SER A 408 13.93 15.52 -27.84
N PRO A 409 13.16 15.00 -28.81
CA PRO A 409 13.34 15.36 -30.22
C PRO A 409 12.96 16.82 -30.49
N LEU A 410 12.03 17.35 -29.73
CA LEU A 410 11.49 18.72 -29.78
C LEU A 410 11.39 19.25 -28.35
N ASP A 411 11.37 20.59 -28.21
CA ASP A 411 11.20 21.24 -26.91
C ASP A 411 9.82 20.88 -26.24
N SER A 412 8.85 20.46 -27.06
CA SER A 412 7.50 20.12 -26.63
C SER A 412 7.25 18.63 -26.38
N VAL A 413 8.20 17.77 -26.70
CA VAL A 413 8.05 16.30 -26.61
C VAL A 413 9.28 15.70 -25.96
N THR A 414 9.07 14.92 -24.91
CA THR A 414 10.09 14.07 -24.31
C THR A 414 9.64 12.61 -24.31
N LEU A 415 10.46 11.75 -24.89
CA LEU A 415 10.32 10.30 -24.82
C LEU A 415 11.24 9.77 -23.73
N ARG A 416 10.71 8.82 -22.97
CA ARG A 416 11.46 8.16 -21.88
C ARG A 416 11.27 6.66 -21.94
N ALA A 417 12.31 5.93 -21.57
CA ALA A 417 12.25 4.49 -21.42
C ALA A 417 13.07 4.07 -20.20
N THR A 418 12.57 3.11 -19.45
CA THR A 418 13.30 2.50 -18.35
C THR A 418 13.24 0.98 -18.44
N TYR A 419 14.31 0.34 -17.97
CA TYR A 419 14.36 -1.09 -17.71
C TYR A 419 15.04 -1.30 -16.37
N GLY A 420 14.46 -2.14 -15.50
CA GLY A 420 15.00 -2.45 -14.20
C GLY A 420 14.71 -3.86 -13.75
N ARG A 421 15.54 -4.33 -12.80
CA ARG A 421 15.27 -5.50 -11.99
C ARG A 421 14.95 -5.04 -10.58
N SER A 422 13.97 -5.70 -9.98
CA SER A 422 13.59 -5.49 -8.59
C SER A 422 13.44 -6.85 -7.90
N PHE A 423 13.44 -6.82 -6.59
CA PHE A 423 13.25 -8.02 -5.80
C PHE A 423 12.49 -7.69 -4.51
N ARG A 424 12.01 -8.73 -3.85
CA ARG A 424 11.46 -8.69 -2.51
C ARG A 424 12.06 -9.81 -1.67
N ALA A 425 12.50 -9.46 -0.48
CA ALA A 425 12.91 -10.44 0.52
C ALA A 425 11.66 -11.17 1.06
N PRO A 426 11.73 -12.45 1.41
CA PRO A 426 10.64 -13.14 2.09
C PRO A 426 10.29 -12.42 3.40
N LEU A 427 9.02 -12.46 3.80
CA LEU A 427 8.61 -11.93 5.10
C LEU A 427 9.29 -12.71 6.23
N LEU A 428 9.75 -12.03 7.28
CA LEU A 428 10.37 -12.68 8.43
C LEU A 428 9.41 -13.67 9.10
N SER A 429 8.11 -13.34 9.16
CA SER A 429 7.06 -14.23 9.66
C SER A 429 6.91 -15.54 8.86
N ASN A 430 7.30 -15.55 7.58
CA ASN A 430 7.23 -16.74 6.72
C ASN A 430 8.49 -17.62 6.82
N LEU A 431 9.60 -17.09 7.33
CA LEU A 431 10.90 -17.79 7.44
C LEU A 431 11.01 -18.68 8.70
N VAL A 432 9.89 -19.20 9.16
CA VAL A 432 9.82 -20.19 10.26
C VAL A 432 9.30 -21.51 9.71
N ASP A 433 9.93 -22.60 10.10
CA ASP A 433 9.36 -23.93 9.86
C ASP A 433 8.20 -24.14 10.82
N ARG A 434 7.01 -23.76 10.36
CA ARG A 434 5.78 -23.84 11.15
C ARG A 434 4.69 -24.57 10.35
N ILE A 435 4.00 -25.46 11.02
CA ILE A 435 2.78 -26.06 10.51
C ILE A 435 1.61 -25.43 11.27
N ASN A 436 0.76 -24.69 10.57
CA ASN A 436 -0.42 -24.06 11.17
C ASN A 436 -1.46 -25.12 11.53
N TYR A 437 -1.63 -26.12 10.68
CA TYR A 437 -2.43 -27.31 10.91
C TYR A 437 -2.10 -28.39 9.87
N VAL A 438 -2.50 -29.63 10.16
CA VAL A 438 -2.48 -30.74 9.22
C VAL A 438 -3.92 -31.15 8.94
N ALA A 439 -4.33 -31.13 7.68
CA ALA A 439 -5.66 -31.56 7.24
C ALA A 439 -5.65 -32.96 6.68
N LEU A 440 -6.72 -33.73 6.92
CA LEU A 440 -7.05 -34.95 6.21
C LEU A 440 -8.25 -34.71 5.32
N LEU A 441 -8.12 -35.01 4.04
CA LEU A 441 -9.08 -34.66 3.01
C LEU A 441 -9.38 -35.86 2.11
N ASP A 442 -10.63 -35.98 1.68
CA ASP A 442 -10.99 -36.85 0.56
C ASP A 442 -10.74 -36.09 -0.76
N TYR A 443 -9.69 -36.46 -1.47
CA TYR A 443 -9.14 -35.75 -2.62
C TYR A 443 -9.50 -36.44 -3.92
N LEU A 444 -9.98 -35.69 -4.93
CA LEU A 444 -10.12 -36.20 -6.29
C LEU A 444 -8.72 -36.45 -6.90
N ASP A 445 -8.46 -37.68 -7.21
CA ASP A 445 -7.23 -38.10 -7.83
C ASP A 445 -7.54 -39.02 -9.02
N PRO A 446 -7.52 -38.50 -10.25
CA PRO A 446 -7.80 -39.31 -11.45
C PRO A 446 -6.87 -40.51 -11.63
N GLU A 447 -5.70 -40.53 -10.97
CA GLU A 447 -4.75 -41.62 -11.05
C GLU A 447 -4.98 -42.70 -9.98
N SER A 448 -5.82 -42.41 -8.99
CA SER A 448 -6.19 -43.39 -7.96
C SER A 448 -7.34 -44.29 -8.41
N PRO A 449 -7.35 -45.58 -7.95
CA PRO A 449 -8.49 -46.44 -8.18
C PRO A 449 -9.78 -45.82 -7.62
N GLY A 450 -10.77 -45.66 -8.49
CA GLY A 450 -12.04 -44.99 -8.14
C GLY A 450 -12.02 -43.46 -8.31
N GLY A 451 -10.91 -42.86 -8.76
CA GLY A 451 -10.80 -41.42 -9.04
C GLY A 451 -10.70 -40.55 -7.81
N ARG A 452 -10.48 -41.12 -6.62
CA ARG A 452 -10.35 -40.42 -5.33
C ARG A 452 -9.27 -41.07 -4.46
N ALA A 453 -8.71 -40.29 -3.56
CA ALA A 453 -7.70 -40.71 -2.59
C ALA A 453 -7.82 -39.91 -1.30
N VAL A 454 -7.44 -40.50 -0.17
CA VAL A 454 -7.29 -39.77 1.09
C VAL A 454 -5.94 -39.07 1.08
N ALA A 455 -5.96 -37.75 1.20
CA ALA A 455 -4.78 -36.89 1.21
C ALA A 455 -4.53 -36.29 2.60
N VAL A 456 -3.29 -36.35 3.06
CA VAL A 456 -2.83 -35.56 4.20
C VAL A 456 -2.15 -34.29 3.70
N MET A 457 -2.49 -33.15 4.30
CA MET A 457 -2.07 -31.84 3.82
C MET A 457 -1.56 -30.96 4.97
N PRO A 458 -0.24 -30.82 5.14
CA PRO A 458 0.34 -29.82 6.02
C PRO A 458 0.20 -28.42 5.39
N VAL A 459 -0.29 -27.47 6.19
CA VAL A 459 -0.43 -26.06 5.83
C VAL A 459 0.42 -25.22 6.78
N GLY A 460 1.23 -24.33 6.24
CA GLY A 460 2.14 -23.52 7.07
C GLY A 460 3.21 -22.81 6.27
N ASN A 461 4.32 -22.56 6.94
CA ASN A 461 5.46 -21.82 6.41
C ASN A 461 6.70 -22.75 6.28
N ARG A 462 7.70 -22.23 5.55
CA ARG A 462 9.01 -22.89 5.35
C ARG A 462 10.12 -21.88 5.55
N SER A 463 11.21 -22.30 6.18
CA SER A 463 12.39 -21.45 6.42
C SER A 463 13.32 -21.30 5.20
N ASP A 464 13.13 -22.12 4.15
CA ASP A 464 13.98 -22.18 2.95
C ASP A 464 13.42 -21.35 1.76
N LEU A 465 12.70 -20.27 2.06
CA LEU A 465 12.16 -19.38 1.03
C LEU A 465 13.25 -18.47 0.44
N ASP A 466 13.26 -18.37 -0.89
CA ASP A 466 14.13 -17.47 -1.64
C ASP A 466 13.50 -16.08 -1.87
N ALA A 467 14.34 -15.12 -2.24
CA ALA A 467 13.88 -13.81 -2.68
C ALA A 467 13.04 -13.90 -3.96
N GLU A 468 11.93 -13.19 -3.97
CA GLU A 468 11.08 -12.99 -5.14
C GLU A 468 11.74 -12.00 -6.11
N LYS A 469 11.55 -12.14 -7.42
CA LYS A 469 12.25 -11.35 -8.44
C LYS A 469 11.28 -10.77 -9.45
N SER A 470 11.56 -9.54 -9.90
CA SER A 470 10.81 -8.95 -11.00
C SER A 470 11.70 -8.31 -12.05
N ARG A 471 11.16 -8.22 -13.27
CA ARG A 471 11.66 -7.40 -14.36
C ARG A 471 10.57 -6.43 -14.75
N SER A 472 10.92 -5.17 -14.83
CA SER A 472 9.99 -4.14 -15.27
C SER A 472 10.60 -3.32 -16.38
N TRP A 473 9.77 -2.89 -17.33
CA TRP A 473 10.13 -1.87 -18.28
C TRP A 473 8.98 -0.92 -18.51
N SER A 474 9.29 0.33 -18.79
CA SER A 474 8.30 1.34 -19.14
C SER A 474 8.78 2.20 -20.32
N VAL A 475 7.80 2.66 -21.11
CA VAL A 475 8.02 3.65 -22.17
C VAL A 475 6.97 4.72 -22.03
N GLY A 476 7.40 5.98 -22.05
CA GLY A 476 6.51 7.12 -21.85
C GLY A 476 6.78 8.26 -22.82
N ILE A 477 5.77 9.10 -22.95
CA ILE A 477 5.80 10.37 -23.67
C ILE A 477 5.29 11.48 -22.75
N ASP A 478 6.05 12.56 -22.65
CA ASP A 478 5.64 13.80 -22.02
C ASP A 478 5.45 14.83 -23.13
N TRP A 479 4.30 15.48 -23.15
CA TRP A 479 3.92 16.40 -24.23
C TRP A 479 3.43 17.74 -23.68
N GLN A 480 4.14 18.81 -24.04
CA GLN A 480 3.85 20.19 -23.69
C GLN A 480 3.79 21.04 -24.96
N PRO A 481 2.66 21.04 -25.69
CA PRO A 481 2.58 21.66 -27.01
C PRO A 481 2.70 23.19 -26.97
N ALA A 482 3.45 23.77 -27.89
CA ALA A 482 3.65 25.22 -27.95
C ALA A 482 2.34 26.02 -28.20
N PHE A 483 1.35 25.41 -28.86
CA PHE A 483 0.02 26.04 -29.08
C PHE A 483 -0.86 26.03 -27.83
N ALA A 484 -0.54 25.23 -26.81
CA ALA A 484 -1.21 25.18 -25.53
C ALA A 484 -0.17 25.04 -24.39
N PRO A 485 0.60 26.10 -24.09
CA PRO A 485 1.79 26.04 -23.22
C PRO A 485 1.49 25.71 -21.75
N ARG A 486 0.23 25.66 -21.38
CA ARG A 486 -0.24 25.25 -20.03
C ARG A 486 -0.80 23.83 -19.99
N LEU A 487 -0.73 23.10 -21.10
CA LEU A 487 -1.04 21.67 -21.16
C LEU A 487 0.22 20.88 -20.87
N ASP A 488 0.13 20.02 -19.87
CA ASP A 488 1.13 18.98 -19.56
C ASP A 488 0.41 17.64 -19.65
N ALA A 489 0.82 16.80 -20.59
CA ALA A 489 0.22 15.48 -20.79
C ALA A 489 1.32 14.43 -20.76
N ARG A 490 1.17 13.44 -19.91
CA ARG A 490 2.10 12.33 -19.72
C ARG A 490 1.39 11.02 -19.90
N MET A 491 1.92 10.15 -20.72
CA MET A 491 1.43 8.79 -20.89
C MET A 491 2.58 7.82 -20.77
N SER A 492 2.39 6.72 -20.07
CA SER A 492 3.38 5.66 -19.90
C SER A 492 2.75 4.29 -20.09
N TYR A 493 3.38 3.46 -20.90
CA TYR A 493 3.15 2.03 -20.91
C TYR A 493 4.09 1.37 -19.92
N PHE A 494 3.63 0.35 -19.22
CA PHE A 494 4.42 -0.47 -18.30
C PHE A 494 4.15 -1.96 -18.50
N ASP A 495 5.17 -2.78 -18.21
CA ASP A 495 5.08 -4.23 -18.17
C ASP A 495 5.96 -4.73 -17.03
N ILE A 496 5.38 -5.53 -16.13
CA ILE A 496 6.05 -6.10 -14.96
C ILE A 496 5.85 -7.61 -15.01
N ASP A 497 6.97 -8.34 -15.04
CA ASP A 497 7.04 -9.79 -14.91
C ASP A 497 7.62 -10.13 -13.53
N TYR A 498 6.81 -10.78 -12.67
CA TYR A 498 7.11 -11.03 -11.28
C TYR A 498 7.08 -12.52 -11.00
N THR A 499 8.22 -13.10 -10.64
CA THR A 499 8.46 -14.53 -10.55
C THR A 499 8.94 -14.96 -9.18
N GLY A 500 8.69 -16.21 -8.82
CA GLY A 500 9.08 -16.78 -7.55
C GLY A 500 8.35 -16.14 -6.36
N ARG A 501 7.12 -15.67 -6.56
CA ARG A 501 6.31 -15.11 -5.47
C ARG A 501 6.04 -16.19 -4.44
N VAL A 502 6.16 -15.79 -3.17
CA VAL A 502 5.85 -16.64 -2.02
C VAL A 502 4.34 -16.73 -1.84
N GLY A 503 3.84 -17.91 -1.73
CA GLY A 503 2.43 -18.17 -1.48
C GLY A 503 2.14 -19.67 -1.42
N VAL A 504 0.91 -20.01 -1.09
CA VAL A 504 0.47 -21.41 -1.17
C VAL A 504 0.38 -21.83 -2.64
N PRO A 505 0.70 -23.08 -2.99
CA PRO A 505 0.78 -23.52 -4.40
C PRO A 505 -0.59 -23.67 -5.08
N PHE A 506 -1.65 -23.13 -4.50
CA PHE A 506 -3.01 -23.17 -5.04
C PHE A 506 -3.83 -21.94 -4.57
N PRO A 507 -4.78 -21.46 -5.41
CA PRO A 507 -5.40 -20.14 -5.23
C PRO A 507 -6.39 -20.05 -4.07
N GLU A 508 -7.04 -21.13 -3.69
CA GLU A 508 -8.16 -21.12 -2.73
C GLU A 508 -8.20 -22.41 -1.93
N LEU A 509 -8.06 -22.31 -0.62
CA LEU A 509 -8.45 -23.33 0.35
C LEU A 509 -9.95 -23.17 0.61
N ASN A 510 -10.81 -23.47 -0.36
CA ASN A 510 -12.23 -23.55 -0.09
C ASN A 510 -12.58 -24.94 0.45
N PHE A 511 -12.53 -25.10 1.76
CA PHE A 511 -12.86 -26.34 2.45
C PHE A 511 -14.33 -26.76 2.29
N ALA A 512 -15.21 -25.87 1.81
CA ALA A 512 -16.64 -26.18 1.68
C ALA A 512 -17.04 -26.76 0.34
N THR A 513 -16.31 -26.46 -0.72
CA THR A 513 -16.69 -26.93 -2.05
C THR A 513 -15.73 -27.95 -2.63
N PHE A 514 -14.50 -28.09 -2.10
CA PHE A 514 -13.47 -29.01 -2.61
C PHE A 514 -13.37 -29.07 -4.14
N GLU A 515 -13.67 -27.96 -4.83
CA GLU A 515 -13.54 -27.82 -6.28
C GLU A 515 -12.06 -27.72 -6.75
N TRP A 516 -11.16 -28.37 -6.05
CA TRP A 516 -9.73 -28.44 -6.31
C TRP A 516 -9.38 -29.30 -7.54
N TYR A 517 -10.38 -29.78 -8.20
CA TYR A 517 -10.39 -31.01 -8.95
C TYR A 517 -9.94 -30.89 -10.39
N ASP A 518 -9.95 -29.70 -10.94
CA ASP A 518 -9.64 -29.54 -12.35
C ASP A 518 -8.14 -29.39 -12.65
N HIS A 519 -7.28 -29.35 -11.61
CA HIS A 519 -5.85 -29.06 -11.82
C HIS A 519 -4.92 -29.82 -10.86
N PRO A 520 -3.84 -30.42 -11.38
CA PRO A 520 -2.92 -31.19 -10.55
C PRO A 520 -2.25 -30.35 -9.49
N LEU A 521 -2.27 -30.84 -8.24
CA LEU A 521 -1.45 -30.37 -7.13
C LEU A 521 -0.11 -31.12 -7.12
N PRO A 522 0.93 -30.56 -6.49
CA PRO A 522 2.15 -31.33 -6.20
C PRO A 522 1.84 -32.40 -5.15
N VAL A 523 1.47 -33.59 -5.63
CA VAL A 523 1.14 -34.74 -4.78
C VAL A 523 2.34 -35.70 -4.69
N GLN A 524 2.60 -36.18 -3.48
CA GLN A 524 3.53 -37.29 -3.24
C GLN A 524 2.72 -38.58 -2.99
N ARG A 525 2.85 -39.57 -3.87
CA ARG A 525 2.15 -40.86 -3.76
C ARG A 525 2.93 -41.88 -2.89
N THR A 526 4.17 -41.56 -2.62
CA THR A 526 5.03 -42.35 -1.70
C THR A 526 5.59 -41.37 -0.70
N PHE A 527 5.16 -41.46 0.53
CA PHE A 527 5.60 -40.63 1.64
C PHE A 527 5.78 -41.48 2.90
N ASP A 528 6.60 -41.01 3.84
CA ASP A 528 6.80 -41.67 5.12
C ASP A 528 5.79 -41.13 6.14
N MET A 529 5.06 -42.03 6.80
CA MET A 529 4.14 -41.65 7.88
C MET A 529 4.90 -40.95 9.04
N ALA A 530 6.18 -41.21 9.22
CA ALA A 530 7.01 -40.47 10.18
C ALA A 530 7.14 -38.98 9.83
N GLU A 531 7.10 -38.63 8.54
CA GLU A 531 7.07 -37.23 8.11
C GLU A 531 5.74 -36.56 8.51
N VAL A 532 4.62 -37.24 8.33
CA VAL A 532 3.30 -36.78 8.76
C VAL A 532 3.25 -36.57 10.27
N GLN A 533 3.78 -37.54 11.03
CA GLN A 533 3.85 -37.40 12.49
C GLN A 533 4.73 -36.21 12.92
N ARG A 534 5.79 -35.92 12.18
CA ARG A 534 6.61 -34.74 12.42
C ARG A 534 5.83 -33.46 12.15
N PHE A 535 5.02 -33.40 11.09
CA PHE A 535 4.15 -32.24 10.83
C PHE A 535 3.11 -32.03 11.93
N LEU A 536 2.48 -33.08 12.41
CA LEU A 536 1.56 -33.03 13.54
C LEU A 536 2.25 -32.55 14.83
N ALA A 537 3.47 -33.03 15.08
CA ALA A 537 4.25 -32.58 16.23
C ALA A 537 4.65 -31.10 16.13
N LEU A 538 4.98 -30.62 14.91
CA LEU A 538 5.32 -29.22 14.65
C LEU A 538 4.10 -28.28 14.74
N SER A 539 2.91 -28.77 14.42
CA SER A 539 1.68 -27.98 14.54
C SER A 539 1.26 -27.79 16.00
N GLY A 540 1.58 -28.75 16.87
CA GLY A 540 1.07 -28.80 18.24
C GLY A 540 -0.45 -28.96 18.34
N LEU A 541 -1.15 -29.08 17.20
CA LEU A 541 -2.60 -29.20 17.11
C LEU A 541 -3.02 -30.60 16.67
N PRO A 542 -4.24 -31.06 17.02
CA PRO A 542 -4.77 -32.29 16.51
C PRO A 542 -4.97 -32.25 14.98
N LEU A 543 -5.01 -33.45 14.38
CA LEU A 543 -5.34 -33.57 12.95
C LEU A 543 -6.74 -33.02 12.67
N ASN A 544 -6.82 -32.08 11.72
CA ASN A 544 -8.10 -31.56 11.24
C ASN A 544 -8.68 -32.53 10.20
N ASN A 545 -9.59 -33.40 10.63
CA ASN A 545 -10.26 -34.34 9.75
C ASN A 545 -11.45 -33.68 9.05
N PHE A 546 -11.35 -33.42 7.74
CA PHE A 546 -12.43 -32.87 6.91
C PHE A 546 -13.13 -33.93 6.05
N THR A 547 -12.77 -35.23 6.22
CA THR A 547 -13.37 -36.31 5.44
C THR A 547 -14.82 -36.62 5.81
N TRP A 548 -15.32 -36.07 6.94
CA TRP A 548 -16.74 -36.11 7.30
C TRP A 548 -17.66 -35.51 6.20
N ASN A 549 -17.10 -34.70 5.29
CA ASN A 549 -17.79 -34.10 4.15
C ASN A 549 -17.52 -34.87 2.84
N SER A 550 -17.01 -36.08 2.91
CA SER A 550 -16.75 -36.92 1.75
C SER A 550 -18.05 -37.26 1.02
N PRO A 551 -18.09 -37.24 -0.34
CA PRO A 551 -19.27 -37.57 -1.14
C PRO A 551 -19.80 -38.96 -0.93
N ASP A 552 -18.95 -39.91 -0.50
CA ASP A 552 -19.34 -41.29 -0.19
C ASP A 552 -19.88 -41.46 1.24
N GLY A 553 -19.84 -40.38 2.06
CA GLY A 553 -20.29 -40.37 3.44
C GLY A 553 -19.42 -41.18 4.40
N VAL A 554 -18.17 -41.48 4.01
CA VAL A 554 -17.19 -42.21 4.82
C VAL A 554 -16.25 -41.19 5.50
N GLU A 555 -16.13 -41.29 6.79
CA GLU A 555 -15.09 -40.61 7.56
C GLU A 555 -13.85 -41.48 7.59
N TYR A 556 -12.74 -40.96 7.04
CA TYR A 556 -11.47 -41.67 6.92
C TYR A 556 -10.56 -41.36 8.12
N GLU A 557 -9.63 -42.27 8.39
CA GLU A 557 -8.57 -42.11 9.37
C GLU A 557 -7.24 -41.75 8.72
N LEU A 558 -6.29 -41.23 9.49
CA LEU A 558 -4.94 -40.91 9.00
C LEU A 558 -4.23 -42.10 8.35
N SER A 559 -4.50 -43.31 8.83
CA SER A 559 -3.98 -44.57 8.26
C SER A 559 -4.45 -44.85 6.82
N ASP A 560 -5.58 -44.22 6.40
CA ASP A 560 -6.13 -44.39 5.06
C ASP A 560 -5.49 -43.44 4.04
N ALA A 561 -4.62 -42.52 4.51
CA ALA A 561 -3.95 -41.55 3.65
C ALA A 561 -3.02 -42.24 2.65
N THR A 562 -3.25 -42.01 1.37
CA THR A 562 -2.47 -42.50 0.25
C THR A 562 -1.70 -41.39 -0.50
N LEU A 563 -1.98 -40.14 -0.18
CA LEU A 563 -1.34 -38.96 -0.75
C LEU A 563 -0.83 -38.03 0.33
N LEU A 564 0.31 -37.38 0.08
CA LEU A 564 0.76 -36.19 0.79
C LEU A 564 0.74 -35.00 -0.18
N VAL A 565 0.05 -33.92 0.22
CA VAL A 565 -0.07 -32.66 -0.54
C VAL A 565 0.58 -31.55 0.29
N ASP A 566 1.81 -31.18 -0.03
CA ASP A 566 2.48 -30.09 0.69
C ASP A 566 1.88 -28.74 0.31
N ALA A 567 1.12 -28.17 1.23
CA ALA A 567 0.42 -26.89 1.11
C ALA A 567 1.13 -25.74 1.82
N ARG A 568 2.39 -25.95 2.24
CA ARG A 568 3.19 -24.88 2.84
C ARG A 568 3.58 -23.84 1.80
N MET A 569 3.83 -22.63 2.24
CA MET A 569 4.26 -21.53 1.36
C MET A 569 5.55 -21.86 0.61
N THR A 570 5.57 -21.52 -0.68
CA THR A 570 6.71 -21.79 -1.58
C THR A 570 6.90 -20.66 -2.59
N ASN A 571 8.07 -20.56 -3.22
CA ASN A 571 8.38 -19.61 -4.30
C ASN A 571 7.89 -20.10 -5.67
N THR A 572 6.64 -20.45 -5.82
CA THR A 572 6.12 -21.05 -7.07
C THR A 572 5.25 -20.15 -7.90
N GLN A 573 4.78 -19.04 -7.33
CA GLN A 573 3.82 -18.17 -8.01
C GLN A 573 4.52 -17.21 -8.97
N THR A 574 3.83 -16.89 -10.07
CA THR A 574 4.23 -15.84 -11.01
C THR A 574 3.06 -14.88 -11.24
N SER A 575 3.37 -13.61 -11.44
CA SER A 575 2.38 -12.59 -11.81
C SER A 575 2.91 -11.76 -12.95
N ARG A 576 2.04 -11.41 -13.90
CA ARG A 576 2.36 -10.46 -14.95
C ARG A 576 1.29 -9.39 -15.01
N VAL A 577 1.73 -8.12 -15.03
CA VAL A 577 0.82 -6.98 -15.14
C VAL A 577 1.35 -6.00 -16.19
N SER A 578 0.48 -5.58 -17.10
CA SER A 578 0.82 -4.56 -18.11
C SER A 578 -0.32 -3.57 -18.30
N GLY A 579 0.00 -2.33 -18.66
CA GLY A 579 -1.00 -1.30 -18.82
C GLY A 579 -0.48 0.05 -19.27
N LEU A 580 -1.38 1.03 -19.20
CA LEU A 580 -1.14 2.42 -19.54
C LEU A 580 -1.51 3.30 -18.35
N ASP A 581 -0.63 4.22 -17.97
CA ASP A 581 -0.91 5.32 -17.07
C ASP A 581 -0.99 6.63 -17.87
N LEU A 582 -1.98 7.46 -17.56
CA LEU A 582 -2.20 8.78 -18.14
C LEU A 582 -2.29 9.83 -17.03
N ASP A 583 -1.56 10.92 -17.18
CA ASP A 583 -1.65 12.10 -16.33
C ASP A 583 -1.71 13.34 -17.22
N VAL A 584 -2.74 14.17 -17.08
CA VAL A 584 -2.95 15.37 -17.88
C VAL A 584 -3.36 16.53 -16.98
N GLY A 585 -2.64 17.61 -17.08
CA GLY A 585 -2.95 18.90 -16.45
C GLY A 585 -3.13 20.02 -17.48
N TYR A 586 -4.15 20.85 -17.32
CA TYR A 586 -4.37 22.02 -18.18
C TYR A 586 -4.87 23.22 -17.39
N GLY A 587 -4.08 24.28 -17.37
CA GLY A 587 -4.42 25.54 -16.73
C GLY A 587 -4.88 26.59 -17.71
N LEU A 588 -5.99 27.28 -17.43
CA LEU A 588 -6.48 28.37 -18.26
C LEU A 588 -7.11 29.51 -17.44
N PRO A 589 -6.97 30.79 -17.89
CA PRO A 589 -7.69 31.90 -17.28
C PRO A 589 -9.19 31.77 -17.62
N LEU A 590 -10.05 31.96 -16.63
CA LEU A 590 -11.50 31.93 -16.79
C LEU A 590 -12.17 32.90 -15.80
N ALA A 591 -12.95 33.85 -16.32
CA ALA A 591 -13.78 34.79 -15.51
C ALA A 591 -12.98 35.49 -14.39
N ASP A 592 -11.85 36.13 -14.73
CA ASP A 592 -10.91 36.79 -13.81
C ASP A 592 -10.29 35.86 -12.75
N GLY A 593 -10.37 34.58 -12.96
CA GLY A 593 -9.78 33.52 -12.14
C GLY A 593 -8.90 32.58 -12.95
N HIS A 594 -8.52 31.53 -12.30
CA HIS A 594 -7.72 30.44 -12.90
C HIS A 594 -8.49 29.13 -12.79
N LEU A 595 -8.71 28.47 -13.93
CA LEU A 595 -9.27 27.11 -13.98
C LEU A 595 -8.14 26.11 -14.24
N GLN A 596 -8.01 25.13 -13.34
CA GLN A 596 -7.11 23.99 -13.49
C GLN A 596 -7.96 22.74 -13.77
N LEU A 597 -7.70 22.10 -14.91
CA LEU A 597 -8.25 20.79 -15.26
C LEU A 597 -7.19 19.72 -15.03
N SER A 598 -7.60 18.56 -14.55
CA SER A 598 -6.70 17.42 -14.34
C SER A 598 -7.39 16.11 -14.69
N VAL A 599 -6.64 15.17 -15.22
CA VAL A 599 -7.06 13.77 -15.42
C VAL A 599 -5.90 12.86 -15.05
N ASN A 600 -6.15 11.92 -14.15
CA ASN A 600 -5.24 10.81 -13.88
C ASN A 600 -5.99 9.50 -14.15
N ALA A 601 -5.42 8.59 -14.93
CA ALA A 601 -6.08 7.34 -15.30
C ALA A 601 -5.09 6.18 -15.40
N ALA A 602 -5.60 4.99 -15.12
CA ALA A 602 -4.90 3.72 -15.33
C ALA A 602 -5.77 2.78 -16.16
N TYR A 603 -5.16 2.16 -17.17
CA TYR A 603 -5.79 1.15 -18.00
C TYR A 603 -4.97 -0.13 -17.99
N PHE A 604 -5.49 -1.19 -17.38
CA PHE A 604 -4.86 -2.50 -17.35
C PHE A 604 -5.13 -3.25 -18.67
N ILE A 605 -4.08 -3.51 -19.41
CA ILE A 605 -4.15 -4.33 -20.64
C ILE A 605 -4.30 -5.77 -20.24
N ASP A 606 -3.43 -6.23 -19.34
CA ASP A 606 -3.44 -7.57 -18.78
C ASP A 606 -3.01 -7.59 -17.32
N ALA A 607 -3.55 -8.54 -16.56
CA ALA A 607 -3.12 -8.92 -15.22
C ALA A 607 -3.37 -10.42 -15.06
N GLU A 608 -2.31 -11.18 -14.90
CA GLU A 608 -2.30 -12.64 -14.89
C GLU A 608 -1.53 -13.15 -13.68
N ASP A 609 -2.05 -14.20 -13.05
CA ASP A 609 -1.33 -14.99 -12.04
C ASP A 609 -1.26 -16.44 -12.44
N GLN A 610 -0.17 -17.08 -12.07
CA GLN A 610 0.00 -18.52 -12.12
C GLN A 610 0.54 -19.00 -10.77
N PHE A 611 -0.22 -19.81 -10.06
CA PHE A 611 0.10 -20.24 -8.69
C PHE A 611 1.21 -21.27 -8.60
N SER A 612 1.38 -22.05 -9.64
CA SER A 612 2.52 -22.96 -9.85
C SER A 612 2.63 -23.31 -11.33
N SER A 613 3.76 -23.86 -11.75
CA SER A 613 3.96 -24.33 -13.13
C SER A 613 3.00 -25.46 -13.54
N LEU A 614 2.36 -26.12 -12.58
CA LEU A 614 1.36 -27.17 -12.81
C LEU A 614 -0.05 -26.60 -13.03
N ARG A 615 -0.27 -25.29 -12.77
CA ARG A 615 -1.57 -24.63 -12.86
C ARG A 615 -1.68 -23.76 -14.10
N PRO A 616 -2.87 -23.61 -14.66
CA PRO A 616 -3.09 -22.67 -15.75
C PRO A 616 -2.88 -21.22 -15.28
N VAL A 617 -2.56 -20.38 -16.23
CA VAL A 617 -2.55 -18.92 -16.02
C VAL A 617 -3.96 -18.42 -15.80
N VAL A 618 -4.18 -17.69 -14.73
CA VAL A 618 -5.48 -17.09 -14.38
C VAL A 618 -5.45 -15.61 -14.72
N ARG A 619 -6.32 -15.20 -15.63
CA ARG A 619 -6.54 -13.79 -15.95
C ARG A 619 -7.36 -13.13 -14.85
N LYS A 620 -6.82 -12.05 -14.27
CA LYS A 620 -7.47 -11.30 -13.18
C LYS A 620 -8.18 -10.04 -13.65
N VAL A 621 -7.66 -9.33 -14.64
CA VAL A 621 -8.17 -8.02 -15.03
C VAL A 621 -9.66 -8.05 -15.41
N GLY A 622 -10.44 -7.15 -14.82
CA GLY A 622 -11.85 -6.98 -15.15
C GLY A 622 -12.78 -8.06 -14.60
N ARG A 623 -12.40 -8.69 -13.50
CA ARG A 623 -13.23 -9.61 -12.71
C ARG A 623 -13.52 -9.04 -11.33
N MET A 624 -14.50 -9.57 -10.64
CA MET A 624 -14.81 -9.23 -9.25
C MET A 624 -13.62 -9.52 -8.35
N PHE A 625 -13.36 -8.65 -7.37
CA PHE A 625 -12.21 -8.68 -6.45
C PHE A 625 -10.83 -8.63 -7.13
N THR A 626 -10.78 -8.15 -8.36
CA THR A 626 -9.54 -7.97 -9.12
C THR A 626 -9.54 -6.58 -9.79
N PRO A 627 -8.41 -6.10 -10.33
CA PRO A 627 -8.36 -4.77 -10.94
C PRO A 627 -9.41 -4.60 -12.04
N ALA A 628 -10.27 -3.58 -11.90
CA ALA A 628 -11.09 -3.12 -13.01
C ALA A 628 -10.17 -2.65 -14.14
N ARG A 629 -10.53 -2.98 -15.40
CA ARG A 629 -9.69 -2.66 -16.57
C ARG A 629 -9.36 -1.19 -16.71
N PHE A 630 -10.26 -0.31 -16.29
CA PHE A 630 -10.12 1.14 -16.40
C PHE A 630 -10.53 1.82 -15.11
N ARG A 631 -9.65 2.67 -14.59
CA ARG A 631 -9.92 3.58 -13.49
C ARG A 631 -9.43 4.97 -13.85
N ALA A 632 -10.20 5.99 -13.49
CA ALA A 632 -9.84 7.37 -13.77
C ALA A 632 -10.33 8.32 -12.68
N MET A 633 -9.58 9.37 -12.47
CA MET A 633 -9.95 10.52 -11.68
C MET A 633 -9.82 11.77 -12.54
N GLY A 634 -10.87 12.59 -12.60
CA GLY A 634 -10.87 13.88 -13.26
C GLY A 634 -11.11 15.01 -12.26
N GLY A 635 -10.54 16.17 -12.50
CA GLY A 635 -10.70 17.35 -11.65
C GLY A 635 -10.88 18.64 -12.46
N ALA A 636 -11.74 19.54 -11.98
CA ALA A 636 -11.88 20.91 -12.46
C ALA A 636 -11.90 21.84 -11.23
N SER A 637 -10.83 22.60 -11.03
CA SER A 637 -10.68 23.51 -9.90
C SER A 637 -10.57 24.95 -10.40
N TRP A 638 -11.52 25.79 -10.03
CA TRP A 638 -11.52 27.21 -10.34
C TRP A 638 -11.22 28.05 -9.10
N SER A 639 -10.28 28.98 -9.22
CA SER A 639 -9.88 29.85 -8.13
C SER A 639 -9.90 31.32 -8.58
N ARG A 640 -10.41 32.20 -7.70
CA ARG A 640 -10.44 33.64 -7.89
C ARG A 640 -10.30 34.37 -6.54
N GLY A 641 -9.17 35.09 -6.36
CA GLY A 641 -8.87 35.72 -5.09
C GLY A 641 -8.93 34.73 -3.93
N ALA A 642 -9.71 35.04 -2.93
CA ALA A 642 -9.89 34.23 -1.72
C ALA A 642 -10.73 32.95 -1.90
N MET A 643 -11.38 32.76 -3.05
CA MET A 643 -12.35 31.67 -3.28
C MET A 643 -11.78 30.61 -4.22
N SER A 644 -12.03 29.35 -3.90
CA SER A 644 -11.77 28.20 -4.77
C SER A 644 -12.97 27.24 -4.75
N THR A 645 -13.34 26.75 -5.92
CA THR A 645 -14.37 25.71 -6.09
C THR A 645 -13.83 24.61 -6.97
N SER A 646 -14.01 23.36 -6.56
CA SER A 646 -13.50 22.19 -7.29
C SER A 646 -14.59 21.14 -7.45
N LEU A 647 -14.64 20.55 -8.65
CA LEU A 647 -15.43 19.38 -8.95
C LEU A 647 -14.46 18.24 -9.32
N PHE A 648 -14.57 17.11 -8.62
CA PHE A 648 -13.82 15.91 -8.94
C PHE A 648 -14.77 14.79 -9.36
N THR A 649 -14.30 13.91 -10.22
CA THR A 649 -15.01 12.70 -10.61
C THR A 649 -14.09 11.50 -10.46
N ARG A 650 -14.60 10.42 -9.89
CA ARG A 650 -13.92 9.12 -9.77
C ARG A 650 -14.69 8.10 -10.58
N HIS A 651 -14.02 7.38 -11.46
CA HIS A 651 -14.64 6.40 -12.34
C HIS A 651 -13.93 5.05 -12.26
N THR A 652 -14.71 3.99 -12.00
CA THR A 652 -14.31 2.60 -12.13
C THR A 652 -15.09 1.98 -13.29
N GLY A 653 -14.39 1.39 -14.26
CA GLY A 653 -14.99 0.73 -15.43
C GLY A 653 -15.81 -0.51 -15.03
N SER A 654 -16.63 -1.01 -15.94
CA SER A 654 -17.39 -2.24 -15.72
C SER A 654 -16.48 -3.47 -15.73
N TYR A 655 -16.85 -4.49 -14.97
CA TYR A 655 -16.15 -5.77 -14.86
C TYR A 655 -17.14 -6.93 -14.71
N THR A 656 -16.66 -8.16 -14.55
CA THR A 656 -17.47 -9.37 -14.56
C THR A 656 -17.58 -9.96 -13.18
N ASP A 657 -18.77 -10.31 -12.77
CA ASP A 657 -19.06 -11.21 -11.66
C ASP A 657 -19.00 -12.65 -12.19
N GLN A 658 -17.87 -13.30 -11.93
CA GLN A 658 -17.64 -14.70 -12.38
C GLN A 658 -18.28 -15.73 -11.45
N GLN A 659 -18.81 -15.33 -10.31
CA GLN A 659 -19.48 -16.20 -9.36
C GLN A 659 -20.98 -16.33 -9.67
N ALA A 660 -21.55 -15.35 -10.37
CA ALA A 660 -22.93 -15.45 -10.85
C ALA A 660 -23.05 -16.57 -11.91
N VAL A 661 -24.14 -17.33 -11.85
CA VAL A 661 -24.44 -18.37 -12.84
C VAL A 661 -25.73 -18.03 -13.58
N PRO A 662 -25.69 -17.69 -14.88
CA PRO A 662 -24.49 -17.42 -15.69
C PRO A 662 -23.73 -16.17 -15.21
N SER A 663 -22.43 -16.06 -15.54
CA SER A 663 -21.62 -14.90 -15.18
C SER A 663 -22.31 -13.60 -15.62
N SER A 664 -22.28 -12.58 -14.78
CA SER A 664 -22.98 -11.33 -15.01
C SER A 664 -22.02 -10.13 -15.09
N LYS A 665 -22.50 -9.04 -15.70
CA LYS A 665 -21.72 -7.81 -15.80
C LYS A 665 -22.02 -6.91 -14.61
N ILE A 666 -20.98 -6.53 -13.87
CA ILE A 666 -21.03 -5.45 -12.87
C ILE A 666 -20.91 -4.12 -13.60
N SER A 667 -21.85 -3.21 -13.36
CA SER A 667 -21.88 -1.92 -14.06
C SER A 667 -20.73 -1.02 -13.63
N SER A 668 -20.33 -0.11 -14.52
CA SER A 668 -19.36 0.95 -14.15
C SER A 668 -19.90 1.85 -13.06
N TRP A 669 -19.00 2.38 -12.26
CA TRP A 669 -19.32 3.24 -11.12
C TRP A 669 -18.60 4.57 -11.25
N THR A 670 -19.39 5.68 -11.15
CA THR A 670 -18.86 7.03 -11.26
C THR A 670 -19.41 7.87 -10.11
N LEU A 671 -18.53 8.49 -9.37
CA LEU A 671 -18.83 9.41 -8.28
C LEU A 671 -18.43 10.83 -8.64
N PHE A 672 -19.10 11.78 -8.04
CA PHE A 672 -18.81 13.21 -8.16
C PHE A 672 -18.63 13.80 -6.76
N ASP A 673 -17.54 14.54 -6.59
CA ASP A 673 -17.17 15.19 -5.33
C ASP A 673 -17.08 16.70 -5.57
N LEU A 674 -17.67 17.51 -4.69
CA LEU A 674 -17.67 18.96 -4.77
C LEU A 674 -16.96 19.56 -3.57
N SER A 675 -16.10 20.54 -3.81
CA SER A 675 -15.39 21.27 -2.76
C SER A 675 -15.52 22.78 -2.98
N PHE A 676 -15.80 23.49 -1.92
CA PHE A 676 -15.79 24.95 -1.86
C PHE A 676 -14.84 25.38 -0.75
N GLN A 677 -13.95 26.34 -1.03
CA GLN A 677 -13.00 26.89 -0.06
C GLN A 677 -13.02 28.43 -0.11
N TYR A 678 -12.92 29.03 1.05
CA TYR A 678 -12.78 30.47 1.20
C TYR A 678 -11.68 30.82 2.19
N HIS A 679 -10.71 31.61 1.77
CA HIS A 679 -9.58 32.05 2.58
C HIS A 679 -9.77 33.51 3.01
N PHE A 680 -9.93 33.73 4.30
CA PHE A 680 -10.02 35.07 4.89
C PHE A 680 -8.61 35.67 4.99
N GLU A 681 -8.21 36.40 3.96
CA GLU A 681 -6.87 36.98 3.84
C GLU A 681 -6.58 37.97 4.97
N ARG A 682 -5.35 37.98 5.44
CA ARG A 682 -4.89 38.94 6.44
C ARG A 682 -4.89 40.35 5.84
N GLY A 683 -5.43 41.30 6.58
CA GLY A 683 -5.57 42.72 6.13
C GLY A 683 -6.86 43.01 5.37
N ALA A 684 -7.56 42.05 4.81
CA ALA A 684 -8.85 42.17 4.16
C ALA A 684 -10.04 41.73 5.05
N ALA A 685 -9.78 40.81 5.99
CA ALA A 685 -10.80 40.25 6.88
C ALA A 685 -10.69 40.82 8.32
N PRO A 686 -11.78 40.76 9.13
CA PRO A 686 -11.70 41.05 10.56
C PRO A 686 -10.62 40.22 11.27
N ALA A 687 -9.96 40.81 12.27
CA ALA A 687 -8.81 40.17 12.94
C ALA A 687 -9.08 38.74 13.45
N LEU A 688 -10.30 38.45 13.89
CA LEU A 688 -10.72 37.11 14.33
C LEU A 688 -10.70 36.09 13.19
N LEU A 689 -11.06 36.50 11.98
CA LEU A 689 -11.15 35.62 10.79
C LEU A 689 -9.88 35.64 9.93
N ALA A 690 -9.04 36.66 10.07
CA ALA A 690 -7.83 36.82 9.26
C ALA A 690 -6.92 35.59 9.34
N GLY A 691 -6.50 35.02 8.20
CA GLY A 691 -5.73 33.76 8.11
C GLY A 691 -6.56 32.50 8.41
N THR A 692 -7.90 32.59 8.31
CA THR A 692 -8.77 31.42 8.42
C THR A 692 -9.13 30.92 7.03
N LYS A 693 -9.03 29.62 6.79
CA LYS A 693 -9.53 28.91 5.60
C LYS A 693 -10.74 28.08 6.02
N LEU A 694 -11.88 28.34 5.40
CA LEU A 694 -13.10 27.55 5.54
C LEU A 694 -13.23 26.64 4.33
N SER A 695 -13.50 25.36 4.54
CA SER A 695 -13.71 24.40 3.45
C SER A 695 -14.98 23.60 3.69
N LEU A 696 -15.84 23.52 2.69
CA LEU A 696 -17.01 22.64 2.64
C LEU A 696 -16.79 21.64 1.53
N THR A 697 -16.86 20.35 1.86
CA THR A 697 -16.68 19.26 0.90
C THR A 697 -17.90 18.35 0.93
N VAL A 698 -18.36 17.94 -0.25
CA VAL A 698 -19.41 16.92 -0.40
C VAL A 698 -18.85 15.85 -1.32
N GLN A 699 -18.47 14.70 -0.76
CA GLN A 699 -18.06 13.54 -1.54
C GLN A 699 -19.30 12.72 -1.90
N ASN A 700 -19.27 12.07 -3.06
CA ASN A 700 -20.39 11.32 -3.62
C ASN A 700 -21.70 12.13 -3.55
N VAL A 701 -21.72 13.28 -4.22
CA VAL A 701 -22.83 14.28 -4.16
C VAL A 701 -24.20 13.63 -4.39
N PHE A 702 -24.28 12.62 -5.24
CA PHE A 702 -25.53 11.96 -5.62
C PHE A 702 -25.89 10.76 -4.73
N ASP A 703 -25.11 10.51 -3.66
CA ASP A 703 -25.30 9.37 -2.74
C ASP A 703 -25.44 8.03 -3.46
N LYS A 704 -24.59 7.82 -4.44
CA LYS A 704 -24.65 6.63 -5.30
C LYS A 704 -24.09 5.41 -4.59
N ASP A 705 -24.93 4.38 -4.45
CA ASP A 705 -24.55 3.09 -3.88
C ASP A 705 -23.56 2.34 -4.78
N PRO A 706 -22.70 1.47 -4.20
CA PRO A 706 -21.86 0.55 -4.95
C PRO A 706 -22.68 -0.37 -5.87
N PRO A 707 -22.11 -0.82 -7.01
CA PRO A 707 -22.75 -1.85 -7.83
C PRO A 707 -22.90 -3.15 -7.05
N ARG A 708 -24.07 -3.78 -7.15
CA ARG A 708 -24.33 -5.09 -6.51
C ARG A 708 -23.57 -6.20 -7.22
N ILE A 709 -23.12 -7.17 -6.43
CA ILE A 709 -22.53 -8.43 -6.87
C ILE A 709 -23.35 -9.61 -6.39
N SER A 710 -23.13 -10.80 -6.96
CA SER A 710 -23.71 -12.04 -6.45
C SER A 710 -23.07 -12.35 -5.11
N MET A 711 -23.90 -12.47 -4.08
CA MET A 711 -23.44 -12.85 -2.75
C MET A 711 -23.13 -14.33 -2.73
N ILE A 712 -21.88 -14.72 -2.56
CA ILE A 712 -21.53 -16.10 -2.23
C ILE A 712 -21.56 -16.25 -0.73
N VAL A 713 -22.44 -17.10 -0.27
CA VAL A 713 -22.39 -17.63 1.10
C VAL A 713 -21.39 -18.79 1.06
N ALA A 714 -20.08 -18.48 1.14
CA ALA A 714 -19.10 -19.54 1.35
C ALA A 714 -19.08 -19.93 2.83
N PRO A 715 -19.22 -21.21 3.16
CA PRO A 715 -19.33 -21.68 4.53
C PRO A 715 -17.99 -21.76 5.28
N THR A 716 -16.89 -21.15 4.81
CA THR A 716 -15.59 -21.31 5.43
C THR A 716 -14.98 -20.01 5.93
N ALA A 717 -14.63 -20.10 7.18
CA ALA A 717 -13.69 -19.29 7.97
C ALA A 717 -13.18 -17.98 7.33
N GLY A 718 -13.85 -16.87 7.64
CA GLY A 718 -13.25 -15.53 7.56
C GLY A 718 -13.41 -14.77 6.25
N GLU A 719 -14.01 -15.32 5.22
CA GLU A 719 -14.33 -14.58 4.01
C GLU A 719 -15.65 -13.83 4.14
N ARG A 720 -15.60 -12.53 4.00
CA ARG A 720 -16.74 -11.64 4.12
C ARG A 720 -17.26 -11.30 2.75
N PHE A 721 -18.56 -11.43 2.57
CA PHE A 721 -19.23 -11.04 1.35
C PHE A 721 -20.19 -9.89 1.64
N ALA A 722 -19.68 -8.68 1.51
CA ALA A 722 -20.57 -7.55 1.29
C ALA A 722 -21.26 -7.70 -0.07
N PRO A 723 -22.52 -7.24 -0.27
CA PRO A 723 -23.20 -7.32 -1.56
C PRO A 723 -22.62 -6.38 -2.60
N TYR A 724 -21.38 -5.97 -2.44
CA TYR A 724 -20.59 -5.11 -3.31
C TYR A 724 -19.12 -5.54 -3.29
N ASP A 725 -18.38 -5.16 -4.31
CA ASP A 725 -16.93 -5.40 -4.40
C ASP A 725 -16.17 -4.30 -3.66
N ALA A 726 -15.81 -4.55 -2.41
CA ALA A 726 -15.05 -3.61 -1.55
C ALA A 726 -13.66 -3.27 -2.10
N GLN A 727 -13.15 -4.01 -3.07
CA GLN A 727 -11.87 -3.75 -3.71
C GLN A 727 -11.97 -2.69 -4.82
N ASN A 728 -13.16 -2.54 -5.43
CA ASN A 728 -13.41 -1.63 -6.52
C ASN A 728 -14.40 -0.51 -6.19
N ALA A 729 -15.11 -0.58 -5.07
CA ALA A 729 -16.18 0.33 -4.71
C ALA A 729 -16.16 0.68 -3.22
N ASP A 730 -16.54 1.90 -2.88
CA ASP A 730 -16.55 2.50 -1.55
C ASP A 730 -17.98 2.49 -0.98
N PRO A 731 -18.22 1.93 0.20
CA PRO A 731 -19.55 1.82 0.80
C PRO A 731 -20.05 3.11 1.48
N GLN A 732 -19.21 4.12 1.67
CA GLN A 732 -19.49 5.28 2.51
C GLN A 732 -20.75 6.06 2.10
N GLY A 733 -21.06 6.14 0.80
CA GLY A 733 -22.12 6.99 0.31
C GLY A 733 -21.73 8.46 0.30
N ARG A 734 -22.72 9.36 0.53
CA ARG A 734 -22.45 10.81 0.57
C ARG A 734 -21.83 11.22 1.91
N VAL A 735 -20.68 11.87 1.84
CA VAL A 735 -19.99 12.45 3.00
C VAL A 735 -20.01 13.98 2.88
N ILE A 736 -20.55 14.67 3.88
CA ILE A 736 -20.55 16.14 3.96
C ILE A 736 -19.58 16.54 5.07
N ALA A 737 -18.55 17.30 4.73
CA ALA A 737 -17.52 17.72 5.68
C ALA A 737 -17.34 19.24 5.70
N LEU A 738 -17.26 19.78 6.91
CA LEU A 738 -16.88 21.16 7.18
C LEU A 738 -15.51 21.18 7.86
N GLN A 739 -14.57 21.95 7.31
CA GLN A 739 -13.24 22.12 7.87
C GLN A 739 -12.94 23.60 8.08
N ILE A 740 -12.38 23.91 9.23
CA ILE A 740 -11.82 25.22 9.57
C ILE A 740 -10.34 25.04 9.82
N MET A 741 -9.52 25.79 9.12
CA MET A 741 -8.08 25.87 9.35
C MET A 741 -7.74 27.33 9.71
N LYS A 742 -7.10 27.54 10.84
CA LYS A 742 -6.70 28.86 11.33
C LYS A 742 -5.19 28.93 11.47
N GLU A 743 -4.59 29.86 10.75
CA GLU A 743 -3.19 30.22 10.89
C GLU A 743 -3.03 31.35 11.89
N TRP A 744 -2.15 31.14 12.88
CA TRP A 744 -1.81 32.08 13.92
C TRP A 744 -0.38 32.59 13.71
N GLY A 745 -0.15 33.91 13.71
CA GLY A 745 1.16 34.51 13.82
C GLY A 745 2.10 34.35 12.66
N GLY A 746 1.81 34.07 11.45
CA GLY A 746 2.71 34.12 10.28
C GLY A 746 2.87 35.57 9.75
N ARG A 747 4.08 36.02 9.45
CA ARG A 747 4.37 37.22 8.66
C ARG A 747 4.56 36.83 7.20
#